data_f1441d7d99628a4716a91ca1b39616f8
#
_entry.id   f1441d7d99628a4716a91ca1b39616f8
#
_cell.length_a   1.000
_cell.length_b   1.000
_cell.length_c   1.000
_cell.angle_alpha   90.00
_cell.angle_beta   90.00
_cell.angle_gamma   90.00
#
_symmetry.space_group_name_H-M   'P 1'
#
loop_
_entity.id
_entity.type
_entity.pdbx_description
1 polymer ?
#
loop_
_entity_poly.entity_id
_entity_poly.type
_entity_poly.pdbx_seq_one_letter_code
_entity_poly.pdbx_strand_id
1 'polypeptide(L)'
;MLRYILLWGLLLPLTAFAQQFSKGTVVDEANLPLMGAEVYWNGTQIGVSTDDNGTFTLKRTENSNTLVISYIGYKTKTVKVTNSEALHIQLEPQSALEEVVVTQKRANTMKSQWQVANLHTMSSGELLKAACCNLSESFSTNPSIDVNFSDAVTGNKQIKMLGLTSPYILMAEENIPAMRGASQAYGLSFVPGTWIESIQITKGAGSVINGYESISGQINYEIEKPINARPFFLNLYTSEDSRYELNAHTKVKLSDKWATSLLAHGNVRQRKSDHNHDGFIDNPIGNQINLLNRWQYSNAEKGWVSFVNLNYMKDERQAGQIDYNPLTDKGTTNAWGSEVNSERFTLSNKTGYVFPDTPYKSIGLQNSFQSHRQDSYFGLNSYDIHQKSWYGNLIYNSIIGNTQHKFATGLSGTYDDYNEQLTTSALAGDFSRIDRSVGAFFEYTYDNSSNFSFVAGIRADSHNNLGNFITPRFHLRYNPWKEATFRLSAGRGKRAANVIAENQQLLASSRQLHIIGGDGGKLYGLNSEIAWNYGASFLQTFKIWGKNAELSVDFYRTHFDNQVVVDLDHSPQQALFYNLDGKSFANSLQAEVSISPAKGLDFKAAYKYYDVQTQFTKGQLEKTLTPKHRWFANIAYETPDKHENNHSQWKFDVTFNWLGEQRLPTTATNPLPYRLSDYAPSFATLNAQITRVFSKTFEVYVGGENITNYKQANGILAADAPFGAYFDSTMQYAPAFGQMYYAGLRFKL
;
A
#
# COMPACT_ATOMS: atom_id res chain seq x y z
N MET A 1 16.61 70.59 -6.22
CA MET A 1 15.47 70.00 -5.51
C MET A 1 15.42 68.44 -5.57
N LEU A 2 16.47 67.78 -6.00
CA LEU A 2 16.48 66.31 -6.14
C LEU A 2 17.38 65.60 -5.11
N ARG A 3 17.87 66.30 -4.08
CA ARG A 3 18.78 65.78 -3.04
C ARG A 3 18.13 65.54 -1.65
N TYR A 4 16.88 65.92 -1.51
CA TYR A 4 16.14 65.75 -0.21
C TYR A 4 15.06 64.70 -0.22
N ILE A 5 14.80 64.03 -1.36
CA ILE A 5 13.82 62.96 -1.47
C ILE A 5 14.44 61.60 -1.11
N LEU A 6 15.75 61.46 -1.10
CA LEU A 6 16.47 60.21 -0.80
C LEU A 6 16.75 59.98 0.70
N LEU A 7 16.44 60.92 1.59
CA LEU A 7 16.67 60.81 3.03
C LEU A 7 15.40 60.45 3.84
N TRP A 8 14.23 60.45 3.22
CA TRP A 8 12.97 60.07 3.90
C TRP A 8 12.50 58.66 3.60
N GLY A 9 13.19 57.91 2.76
CA GLY A 9 12.92 56.50 2.45
C GLY A 9 13.56 55.51 3.41
N LEU A 10 14.34 55.95 4.44
CA LEU A 10 15.13 55.05 5.31
C LEU A 10 14.59 54.95 6.76
N LEU A 11 13.38 55.46 7.01
CA LEU A 11 12.70 55.31 8.31
C LEU A 11 11.38 54.57 8.16
N LEU A 12 11.42 53.37 7.52
CA LEU A 12 10.41 52.36 7.81
C LEU A 12 10.79 51.72 9.16
N PRO A 13 9.89 51.74 10.18
CA PRO A 13 10.14 51.02 11.39
C PRO A 13 10.21 49.54 11.01
N LEU A 14 11.36 48.92 11.15
CA LEU A 14 11.53 47.50 11.27
C LEU A 14 10.70 47.11 12.51
N THR A 15 9.42 46.83 12.35
CA THR A 15 8.66 46.07 13.33
C THR A 15 9.29 44.69 13.40
N ALA A 16 10.27 44.55 14.26
CA ALA A 16 10.75 43.27 14.68
C ALA A 16 9.58 42.53 15.30
N PHE A 17 8.91 41.65 14.54
CA PHE A 17 8.01 40.64 15.10
C PHE A 17 8.88 39.79 16.00
N ALA A 18 8.88 40.04 17.29
CA ALA A 18 9.50 39.21 18.28
C ALA A 18 8.79 37.83 18.21
N GLN A 19 9.45 36.90 17.57
CA GLN A 19 8.94 35.51 17.51
C GLN A 19 8.91 34.99 18.93
N GLN A 20 7.72 34.79 19.49
CA GLN A 20 7.58 34.22 20.82
C GLN A 20 7.83 32.72 20.77
N PHE A 21 8.75 32.27 21.60
CA PHE A 21 9.04 30.84 21.80
C PHE A 21 8.53 30.41 23.17
N SER A 22 8.06 29.17 23.26
CA SER A 22 7.87 28.46 24.52
C SER A 22 9.08 27.56 24.72
N LYS A 23 9.69 27.67 25.88
CA LYS A 23 10.86 26.88 26.27
C LYS A 23 10.53 26.07 27.51
N GLY A 24 11.17 24.93 27.67
CA GLY A 24 10.99 24.12 28.85
C GLY A 24 11.90 22.90 28.88
N THR A 25 11.79 22.16 29.98
CA THR A 25 12.51 20.89 30.19
C THR A 25 11.49 19.82 30.49
N VAL A 26 11.66 18.65 29.90
CA VAL A 26 10.86 17.45 30.16
C VAL A 26 11.72 16.47 30.93
N VAL A 27 11.20 16.00 32.06
CA VAL A 27 11.91 15.09 32.98
C VAL A 27 11.02 13.92 33.37
N ASP A 28 11.62 12.86 33.88
CA ASP A 28 10.92 11.71 34.49
C ASP A 28 10.53 11.98 35.95
N GLU A 29 10.00 10.97 36.64
CA GLU A 29 9.63 11.03 38.05
C GLU A 29 10.80 11.23 39.01
N ALA A 30 12.05 10.91 38.58
CA ALA A 30 13.28 11.11 39.33
C ALA A 30 13.96 12.45 38.97
N ASN A 31 13.29 13.33 38.20
CA ASN A 31 13.83 14.58 37.64
C ASN A 31 15.03 14.39 36.70
N LEU A 32 15.19 13.20 36.09
CA LEU A 32 16.17 12.97 35.04
C LEU A 32 15.62 13.48 33.70
N PRO A 33 16.44 14.13 32.87
CA PRO A 33 16.00 14.68 31.60
C PRO A 33 15.57 13.60 30.62
N LEU A 34 14.37 13.77 30.01
CA LEU A 34 13.86 12.88 28.99
C LEU A 34 14.22 13.43 27.60
N MET A 35 15.28 12.88 27.03
CA MET A 35 15.73 13.20 25.68
C MET A 35 14.84 12.53 24.64
N GLY A 36 14.45 13.29 23.58
CA GLY A 36 13.63 12.75 22.50
C GLY A 36 12.12 12.70 22.81
N ALA A 37 11.68 13.32 23.92
CA ALA A 37 10.27 13.50 24.19
C ALA A 37 9.64 14.45 23.14
N GLU A 38 8.54 14.05 22.55
CA GLU A 38 7.83 14.87 21.57
C GLU A 38 7.01 15.94 22.28
N VAL A 39 7.21 17.21 21.91
CA VAL A 39 6.48 18.36 22.45
C VAL A 39 5.83 19.09 21.28
N TYR A 40 4.50 19.15 21.25
CA TYR A 40 3.78 19.78 20.15
C TYR A 40 2.52 20.51 20.63
N TRP A 41 2.08 21.50 19.84
CA TRP A 41 0.85 22.24 20.13
C TRP A 41 -0.37 21.40 19.80
N ASN A 42 -1.27 21.28 20.78
CA ASN A 42 -2.51 20.51 20.63
C ASN A 42 -3.34 20.98 19.41
N GLY A 43 -3.75 20.05 18.58
CA GLY A 43 -4.49 20.35 17.35
C GLY A 43 -3.67 20.97 16.23
N THR A 44 -2.32 20.96 16.33
CA THR A 44 -1.41 21.45 15.32
C THR A 44 -0.35 20.41 14.99
N GLN A 45 0.38 20.64 13.91
CA GLN A 45 1.55 19.82 13.52
C GLN A 45 2.88 20.49 13.91
N ILE A 46 2.84 21.50 14.82
CA ILE A 46 4.02 22.23 15.26
C ILE A 46 4.53 21.59 16.53
N GLY A 47 5.67 20.92 16.43
CA GLY A 47 6.31 20.22 17.53
C GLY A 47 7.83 20.19 17.39
N VAL A 48 8.49 19.78 18.45
CA VAL A 48 9.93 19.52 18.52
C VAL A 48 10.15 18.32 19.43
N SER A 49 11.32 17.68 19.30
CA SER A 49 11.77 16.70 20.30
C SER A 49 12.73 17.38 21.26
N THR A 50 12.74 16.94 22.53
CA THR A 50 13.68 17.44 23.53
C THR A 50 15.10 17.01 23.20
N ASP A 51 16.07 17.85 23.55
CA ASP A 51 17.52 17.60 23.41
C ASP A 51 18.07 16.68 24.54
N ASP A 52 19.41 16.51 24.57
CA ASP A 52 20.12 15.66 25.53
C ASP A 52 19.91 16.04 27.00
N ASN A 53 19.55 17.31 27.25
CA ASN A 53 19.23 17.84 28.56
C ASN A 53 17.71 17.86 28.85
N GLY A 54 16.92 17.18 28.00
CA GLY A 54 15.46 17.21 28.08
C GLY A 54 14.86 18.56 27.72
N THR A 55 15.63 19.52 27.17
CA THR A 55 15.13 20.85 26.90
C THR A 55 14.49 20.96 25.52
N PHE A 56 13.49 21.82 25.41
CA PHE A 56 12.85 22.14 24.13
C PHE A 56 12.69 23.64 23.94
N THR A 57 12.70 24.07 22.69
CA THR A 57 12.36 25.42 22.29
C THR A 57 11.37 25.33 21.11
N LEU A 58 10.11 25.67 21.35
CA LEU A 58 9.04 25.54 20.40
C LEU A 58 8.43 26.90 20.07
N LYS A 59 8.31 27.22 18.79
CA LYS A 59 7.67 28.46 18.33
C LYS A 59 6.20 28.48 18.73
N ARG A 60 5.74 29.58 19.33
CA ARG A 60 4.34 29.77 19.67
C ARG A 60 3.45 29.84 18.44
N THR A 61 2.23 29.36 18.59
CA THR A 61 1.19 29.41 17.55
C THR A 61 -0.03 30.11 18.10
N GLU A 62 -0.72 30.87 17.25
CA GLU A 62 -2.00 31.46 17.59
C GLU A 62 -3.16 30.47 17.65
N ASN A 63 -2.95 29.28 17.08
CA ASN A 63 -3.98 28.25 16.94
C ASN A 63 -4.14 27.37 18.18
N SER A 64 -3.20 27.41 19.13
CA SER A 64 -3.25 26.61 20.36
C SER A 64 -2.37 27.22 21.44
N ASN A 65 -2.86 27.19 22.67
CA ASN A 65 -2.11 27.54 23.87
C ASN A 65 -1.82 26.33 24.76
N THR A 66 -2.03 25.12 24.24
CA THR A 66 -1.90 23.88 24.98
C THR A 66 -0.83 23.00 24.32
N LEU A 67 0.21 22.66 25.07
CA LEU A 67 1.24 21.72 24.67
C LEU A 67 0.81 20.30 25.01
N VAL A 68 1.11 19.38 24.12
CA VAL A 68 1.04 17.93 24.38
C VAL A 68 2.45 17.41 24.38
N ILE A 69 2.80 16.66 25.40
CA ILE A 69 4.12 16.06 25.60
C ILE A 69 3.93 14.55 25.64
N SER A 70 4.59 13.84 24.74
CA SER A 70 4.56 12.39 24.68
C SER A 70 5.97 11.80 24.66
N TYR A 71 6.11 10.68 25.36
CA TYR A 71 7.35 9.91 25.37
C TYR A 71 7.03 8.42 25.56
N ILE A 72 7.80 7.56 24.89
CA ILE A 72 7.55 6.11 24.95
C ILE A 72 7.74 5.61 26.37
N GLY A 73 6.70 4.95 26.90
CA GLY A 73 6.71 4.42 28.28
C GLY A 73 6.18 5.41 29.33
N TYR A 74 5.76 6.61 28.94
CA TYR A 74 5.22 7.64 29.82
C TYR A 74 3.79 8.04 29.42
N LYS A 75 3.00 8.47 30.38
CA LYS A 75 1.67 9.05 30.14
C LYS A 75 1.83 10.36 29.37
N THR A 76 1.09 10.50 28.28
CA THR A 76 1.02 11.77 27.55
C THR A 76 0.48 12.86 28.46
N LYS A 77 1.23 13.95 28.61
CA LYS A 77 0.85 15.11 29.45
C LYS A 77 0.45 16.30 28.60
N THR A 78 -0.61 16.95 29.04
CA THR A 78 -1.12 18.16 28.39
C THR A 78 -0.91 19.37 29.31
N VAL A 79 -0.23 20.41 28.81
CA VAL A 79 0.13 21.60 29.61
C VAL A 79 -0.38 22.86 28.93
N LYS A 80 -1.16 23.64 29.62
CA LYS A 80 -1.63 24.96 29.13
C LYS A 80 -0.58 26.04 29.39
N VAL A 81 -0.14 26.69 28.33
CA VAL A 81 0.92 27.70 28.35
C VAL A 81 0.26 29.08 28.46
N THR A 82 0.36 29.72 29.61
CA THR A 82 -0.21 31.03 29.86
C THR A 82 0.84 32.15 29.87
N ASN A 83 2.08 31.83 30.25
CA ASN A 83 3.18 32.78 30.42
C ASN A 83 4.40 32.48 29.50
N SER A 84 5.36 33.40 29.49
CA SER A 84 6.63 33.23 28.73
C SER A 84 7.75 32.60 29.55
N GLU A 85 7.44 32.07 30.74
CA GLU A 85 8.42 31.40 31.60
C GLU A 85 8.79 30.02 31.07
N ALA A 86 10.00 29.56 31.44
CA ALA A 86 10.45 28.23 31.07
C ALA A 86 9.62 27.18 31.81
N LEU A 87 9.06 26.24 31.05
CA LEU A 87 8.23 25.18 31.57
C LEU A 87 9.09 24.04 32.14
N HIS A 88 8.77 23.55 33.32
CA HIS A 88 9.30 22.32 33.86
C HIS A 88 8.20 21.25 33.84
N ILE A 89 8.38 20.21 33.01
CA ILE A 89 7.35 19.23 32.71
C ILE A 89 7.84 17.85 33.13
N GLN A 90 7.30 17.35 34.23
CA GLN A 90 7.57 16.00 34.69
C GLN A 90 6.54 15.04 34.08
N LEU A 91 6.99 13.98 33.43
CA LEU A 91 6.13 12.90 32.94
C LEU A 91 6.06 11.77 33.98
N GLU A 92 4.90 11.13 34.04
CA GLU A 92 4.67 9.96 34.87
C GLU A 92 4.87 8.70 34.05
N PRO A 93 5.54 7.65 34.56
CA PRO A 93 5.60 6.37 33.89
C PRO A 93 4.19 5.84 33.60
N GLN A 94 4.02 5.23 32.45
CA GLN A 94 2.79 4.57 32.12
C GLN A 94 2.73 3.21 32.85
N SER A 95 2.44 3.24 34.15
CA SER A 95 2.01 2.02 34.84
C SER A 95 0.69 1.58 34.22
N ALA A 96 0.62 0.29 33.89
CA ALA A 96 -0.47 -0.34 33.16
C ALA A 96 -1.85 0.34 33.35
N LEU A 97 -2.38 0.87 32.23
CA LEU A 97 -3.80 1.04 31.91
C LEU A 97 -4.67 1.94 32.81
N GLU A 98 -4.69 3.21 32.50
CA GLU A 98 -5.95 3.90 32.25
C GLU A 98 -5.89 4.46 30.83
N GLU A 99 -6.80 3.96 30.00
CA GLU A 99 -6.98 4.36 28.62
C GLU A 99 -7.45 5.82 28.60
N VAL A 100 -6.52 6.76 28.46
CA VAL A 100 -6.89 8.11 28.04
C VAL A 100 -7.19 7.98 26.54
N VAL A 101 -8.45 7.70 26.25
CA VAL A 101 -8.99 7.79 24.90
C VAL A 101 -8.95 9.26 24.51
N VAL A 102 -7.82 9.70 23.95
CA VAL A 102 -7.78 10.96 23.20
C VAL A 102 -8.57 10.69 21.91
N THR A 103 -9.87 10.94 21.98
CA THR A 103 -10.76 10.94 20.81
C THR A 103 -10.49 12.17 19.94
N GLN A 104 -9.24 12.31 19.50
CA GLN A 104 -8.97 13.21 18.40
C GLN A 104 -9.31 12.45 17.12
N LYS A 105 -10.34 12.90 16.40
CA LYS A 105 -10.73 12.36 15.10
C LYS A 105 -9.52 12.54 14.17
N ARG A 106 -8.67 11.50 14.03
CA ARG A 106 -7.56 11.51 13.06
C ARG A 106 -8.16 11.66 11.68
N ALA A 107 -7.58 12.49 10.85
CA ALA A 107 -7.95 12.53 9.44
C ALA A 107 -7.87 11.12 8.86
N ASN A 108 -8.88 10.69 8.12
CA ASN A 108 -8.97 9.33 7.57
C ASN A 108 -7.80 9.02 6.62
N THR A 109 -7.29 10.04 5.93
CA THR A 109 -6.08 9.97 5.12
C THR A 109 -5.15 11.09 5.53
N MET A 110 -3.88 10.79 5.81
CA MET A 110 -2.88 11.79 6.23
C MET A 110 -1.67 11.71 5.29
N LYS A 111 -1.30 12.87 4.73
CA LYS A 111 0.02 13.07 4.11
C LYS A 111 0.94 13.64 5.18
N SER A 112 1.96 12.89 5.54
CA SER A 112 2.88 13.33 6.59
C SER A 112 3.69 14.53 6.11
N GLN A 113 3.65 15.64 6.85
CA GLN A 113 4.55 16.79 6.63
C GLN A 113 5.92 16.59 7.31
N TRP A 114 6.02 15.64 8.23
CA TRP A 114 7.20 15.40 9.08
C TRP A 114 8.11 14.30 8.53
N GLN A 115 7.53 13.29 7.88
CA GLN A 115 8.30 12.21 7.29
C GLN A 115 9.12 12.73 6.12
N VAL A 116 10.39 12.33 6.04
CA VAL A 116 11.29 12.71 4.95
C VAL A 116 10.83 12.09 3.64
N ALA A 117 10.43 10.83 3.65
CA ALA A 117 9.82 10.16 2.51
C ALA A 117 8.39 10.70 2.24
N ASN A 118 7.94 10.61 1.00
CA ASN A 118 6.57 10.95 0.61
C ASN A 118 5.61 9.84 1.05
N LEU A 119 5.17 9.94 2.29
CA LEU A 119 4.34 8.93 2.96
C LEU A 119 2.88 9.39 3.08
N HIS A 120 1.97 8.55 2.57
CA HIS A 120 0.54 8.67 2.75
C HIS A 120 0.04 7.56 3.66
N THR A 121 -0.66 7.89 4.73
CA THR A 121 -1.26 6.90 5.63
C THR A 121 -2.77 6.90 5.48
N MET A 122 -3.35 5.73 5.25
CA MET A 122 -4.79 5.47 5.28
C MET A 122 -5.12 4.78 6.61
N SER A 123 -6.04 5.33 7.38
CA SER A 123 -6.51 4.71 8.62
C SER A 123 -7.64 3.71 8.36
N SER A 124 -7.97 2.88 9.36
CA SER A 124 -9.15 2.01 9.31
C SER A 124 -10.45 2.78 9.00
N GLY A 125 -10.57 4.04 9.41
CA GLY A 125 -11.71 4.90 9.07
C GLY A 125 -11.85 5.17 7.57
N GLU A 126 -10.75 5.31 6.82
CA GLU A 126 -10.77 5.42 5.36
C GLU A 126 -11.16 4.09 4.72
N LEU A 127 -10.61 2.99 5.21
CA LEU A 127 -10.90 1.64 4.70
C LEU A 127 -12.37 1.25 4.84
N LEU A 128 -13.07 1.77 5.85
CA LEU A 128 -14.48 1.48 6.10
C LEU A 128 -15.47 2.33 5.26
N LYS A 129 -14.98 3.29 4.45
CA LYS A 129 -15.81 4.10 3.54
C LYS A 129 -16.33 3.34 2.34
N ALA A 130 -15.67 2.24 1.98
CA ALA A 130 -16.12 1.26 0.99
C ALA A 130 -16.23 -0.11 1.64
N ALA A 131 -16.91 -1.06 1.02
CA ALA A 131 -16.89 -2.45 1.45
C ALA A 131 -15.54 -3.07 1.11
N CYS A 132 -14.52 -2.80 1.90
CA CYS A 132 -13.18 -3.36 1.71
C CYS A 132 -13.16 -4.80 2.20
N CYS A 133 -13.50 -5.73 1.33
CA CYS A 133 -13.48 -7.16 1.64
C CYS A 133 -12.05 -7.70 1.72
N ASN A 134 -11.13 -7.14 0.92
CA ASN A 134 -9.72 -7.51 0.92
C ASN A 134 -8.80 -6.31 0.64
N LEU A 135 -7.49 -6.52 0.70
CA LEU A 135 -6.50 -5.45 0.53
C LEU A 135 -6.59 -4.79 -0.86
N SER A 136 -6.90 -5.52 -1.94
CA SER A 136 -7.01 -4.91 -3.28
C SER A 136 -8.14 -3.88 -3.35
N GLU A 137 -9.26 -4.15 -2.70
CA GLU A 137 -10.43 -3.27 -2.65
C GLU A 137 -10.23 -2.07 -1.73
N SER A 138 -9.31 -2.18 -0.75
CA SER A 138 -8.95 -1.12 0.20
C SER A 138 -8.38 0.13 -0.48
N PHE A 139 -7.88 0.03 -1.70
CA PHE A 139 -7.31 1.16 -2.45
C PHE A 139 -8.33 1.96 -3.26
N SER A 140 -9.59 1.53 -3.35
CA SER A 140 -10.62 2.14 -4.20
C SER A 140 -10.91 3.62 -3.88
N THR A 141 -10.70 4.04 -2.63
CA THR A 141 -10.90 5.43 -2.16
C THR A 141 -9.62 6.27 -2.16
N ASN A 142 -8.48 5.69 -2.61
CA ASN A 142 -7.18 6.37 -2.60
C ASN A 142 -6.68 6.67 -4.03
N PRO A 143 -6.44 7.93 -4.38
CA PRO A 143 -5.97 8.28 -5.71
C PRO A 143 -4.51 7.88 -5.99
N SER A 144 -3.69 7.50 -5.01
CA SER A 144 -2.28 7.17 -5.23
C SER A 144 -2.06 5.80 -5.85
N ILE A 145 -3.01 4.88 -5.66
CA ILE A 145 -2.95 3.51 -6.15
C ILE A 145 -4.08 3.29 -7.16
N ASP A 146 -3.77 2.68 -8.28
CA ASP A 146 -4.75 2.26 -9.27
C ASP A 146 -5.00 0.76 -9.14
N VAL A 147 -6.25 0.35 -9.17
CA VAL A 147 -6.66 -1.06 -9.11
C VAL A 147 -7.32 -1.42 -10.43
N ASN A 148 -6.82 -2.46 -11.08
CA ASN A 148 -7.34 -2.96 -12.35
C ASN A 148 -7.48 -4.48 -12.28
N PHE A 149 -8.39 -5.05 -13.08
CA PHE A 149 -8.41 -6.49 -13.31
C PHE A 149 -7.21 -6.89 -14.18
N SER A 150 -6.64 -8.08 -13.95
CA SER A 150 -5.55 -8.61 -14.76
C SER A 150 -6.04 -9.25 -16.06
N ASP A 151 -7.24 -9.81 -15.99
CA ASP A 151 -7.93 -10.51 -17.08
C ASP A 151 -9.44 -10.59 -16.80
N ALA A 152 -10.20 -11.03 -17.80
CA ALA A 152 -11.65 -11.09 -17.74
C ALA A 152 -12.22 -12.36 -17.07
N VAL A 153 -11.38 -13.35 -16.75
CA VAL A 153 -11.84 -14.67 -16.28
C VAL A 153 -11.50 -14.90 -14.81
N THR A 154 -10.25 -14.68 -14.42
CA THR A 154 -9.77 -15.10 -13.08
C THR A 154 -10.23 -14.19 -11.94
N GLY A 155 -10.79 -13.02 -12.26
CA GLY A 155 -11.18 -12.01 -11.27
C GLY A 155 -10.01 -11.44 -10.46
N ASN A 156 -8.78 -11.70 -10.90
CA ASN A 156 -7.58 -11.23 -10.24
C ASN A 156 -7.42 -9.72 -10.42
N LYS A 157 -7.10 -9.02 -9.32
CA LYS A 157 -6.88 -7.56 -9.32
C LYS A 157 -5.38 -7.27 -9.16
N GLN A 158 -4.88 -6.38 -10.01
CA GLN A 158 -3.53 -5.84 -9.93
C GLN A 158 -3.57 -4.39 -9.46
N ILE A 159 -2.57 -3.98 -8.69
CA ILE A 159 -2.35 -2.58 -8.35
C ILE A 159 -1.25 -1.96 -9.20
N LYS A 160 -1.39 -0.66 -9.47
CA LYS A 160 -0.37 0.16 -10.12
C LYS A 160 -0.05 1.37 -9.27
N MET A 161 1.22 1.71 -9.19
CA MET A 161 1.71 2.93 -8.56
C MET A 161 2.78 3.56 -9.44
N LEU A 162 2.68 4.87 -9.67
CA LEU A 162 3.56 5.62 -10.56
C LEU A 162 3.62 5.05 -11.99
N GLY A 163 2.52 4.47 -12.48
CA GLY A 163 2.42 3.85 -13.81
C GLY A 163 2.99 2.43 -13.91
N LEU A 164 3.52 1.86 -12.83
CA LEU A 164 4.11 0.52 -12.76
C LEU A 164 3.25 -0.44 -11.95
N THR A 165 3.22 -1.71 -12.36
CA THR A 165 2.42 -2.78 -11.75
C THR A 165 3.02 -3.31 -10.44
N SER A 166 2.24 -4.12 -9.71
CA SER A 166 2.58 -4.66 -8.39
C SER A 166 3.96 -5.32 -8.25
N PRO A 167 4.56 -6.00 -9.25
CA PRO A 167 5.92 -6.53 -9.10
C PRO A 167 7.01 -5.49 -8.77
N TYR A 168 6.79 -4.21 -9.13
CA TYR A 168 7.72 -3.11 -8.85
C TYR A 168 7.45 -2.38 -7.54
N ILE A 169 6.39 -2.78 -6.83
CA ILE A 169 5.97 -2.22 -5.53
C ILE A 169 6.34 -3.22 -4.44
N LEU A 170 7.13 -2.81 -3.46
CA LEU A 170 7.38 -3.66 -2.30
C LEU A 170 6.13 -3.68 -1.40
N MET A 171 5.46 -4.83 -1.36
CA MET A 171 4.36 -5.08 -0.43
C MET A 171 4.92 -5.62 0.88
N ALA A 172 4.55 -5.01 2.00
CA ALA A 172 5.01 -5.44 3.32
C ALA A 172 3.86 -5.53 4.32
N GLU A 173 3.88 -6.56 5.15
CA GLU A 173 3.07 -6.70 6.36
C GLU A 173 3.91 -6.30 7.55
N GLU A 174 3.57 -5.19 8.21
CA GLU A 174 4.30 -4.68 9.35
C GLU A 174 5.82 -4.58 9.12
N ASN A 175 6.22 -4.07 7.95
CA ASN A 175 7.61 -3.95 7.46
C ASN A 175 8.34 -5.28 7.19
N ILE A 176 7.65 -6.41 7.14
CA ILE A 176 8.17 -7.69 6.63
C ILE A 176 7.71 -7.84 5.19
N PRO A 177 8.60 -8.02 4.20
CA PRO A 177 8.19 -8.25 2.81
C PRO A 177 7.20 -9.40 2.69
N ALA A 178 6.08 -9.15 2.01
CA ALA A 178 4.99 -10.09 1.77
C ALA A 178 4.57 -10.06 0.29
N MET A 179 3.72 -10.95 -0.15
CA MET A 179 3.13 -10.98 -1.51
C MET A 179 4.20 -10.93 -2.62
N ARG A 180 5.20 -11.78 -2.51
CA ARG A 180 6.29 -11.93 -3.48
C ARG A 180 6.35 -13.37 -3.99
N GLY A 181 6.97 -13.58 -5.17
CA GLY A 181 7.09 -14.91 -5.76
C GLY A 181 5.74 -15.54 -6.08
N ALA A 182 5.47 -16.73 -5.56
CA ALA A 182 4.25 -17.49 -5.81
C ALA A 182 2.96 -16.75 -5.47
N SER A 183 2.98 -15.88 -4.45
CA SER A 183 1.80 -15.12 -4.02
C SER A 183 1.61 -13.79 -4.77
N GLN A 184 2.44 -13.49 -5.78
CA GLN A 184 2.44 -12.20 -6.48
C GLN A 184 1.10 -11.91 -7.19
N ALA A 185 0.50 -12.91 -7.82
CA ALA A 185 -0.74 -12.72 -8.57
C ALA A 185 -1.95 -12.50 -7.64
N TYR A 186 -2.17 -13.39 -6.68
CA TYR A 186 -3.41 -13.41 -5.88
C TYR A 186 -3.27 -12.85 -4.46
N GLY A 187 -2.05 -12.52 -4.01
CA GLY A 187 -1.75 -12.16 -2.62
C GLY A 187 -2.58 -10.99 -2.05
N LEU A 188 -2.97 -10.04 -2.88
CA LEU A 188 -3.81 -8.91 -2.48
C LEU A 188 -5.20 -9.35 -1.97
N SER A 189 -5.73 -10.47 -2.47
CA SER A 189 -7.02 -11.01 -2.05
C SER A 189 -6.94 -11.88 -0.79
N PHE A 190 -5.72 -12.23 -0.34
CA PHE A 190 -5.52 -13.08 0.84
C PHE A 190 -5.61 -12.31 2.16
N VAL A 191 -5.58 -10.98 2.14
CA VAL A 191 -5.61 -10.15 3.35
C VAL A 191 -6.99 -9.51 3.49
N PRO A 192 -7.80 -9.91 4.49
CA PRO A 192 -9.09 -9.30 4.75
C PRO A 192 -8.94 -7.83 5.13
N GLY A 193 -9.71 -6.94 4.48
CA GLY A 193 -9.64 -5.50 4.70
C GLY A 193 -9.99 -5.07 6.13
N THR A 194 -10.86 -5.84 6.80
CA THR A 194 -11.27 -5.57 8.19
C THR A 194 -10.18 -5.84 9.22
N TRP A 195 -9.11 -6.59 8.86
CA TRP A 195 -7.97 -6.86 9.74
C TRP A 195 -6.98 -5.71 9.77
N ILE A 196 -7.06 -4.80 8.80
CA ILE A 196 -6.08 -3.75 8.57
C ILE A 196 -6.36 -2.55 9.46
N GLU A 197 -5.41 -2.20 10.33
CA GLU A 197 -5.43 -0.99 11.16
C GLU A 197 -5.07 0.25 10.34
N SER A 198 -4.04 0.14 9.49
CA SER A 198 -3.61 1.21 8.60
C SER A 198 -2.82 0.70 7.40
N ILE A 199 -2.82 1.49 6.32
CA ILE A 199 -1.97 1.27 5.15
C ILE A 199 -1.07 2.49 4.97
N GLN A 200 0.21 2.25 4.84
CA GLN A 200 1.24 3.25 4.59
C GLN A 200 1.75 3.12 3.16
N ILE A 201 1.57 4.15 2.36
CA ILE A 201 1.98 4.20 0.95
C ILE A 201 3.16 5.16 0.83
N THR A 202 4.33 4.64 0.56
CA THR A 202 5.54 5.42 0.29
C THR A 202 5.80 5.44 -1.22
N LYS A 203 5.73 6.63 -1.83
CA LYS A 203 6.07 6.82 -3.25
C LYS A 203 7.59 6.94 -3.43
N GLY A 204 8.12 6.31 -4.49
CA GLY A 204 9.56 6.27 -4.75
C GLY A 204 10.25 5.09 -4.08
N ALA A 205 11.57 5.08 -4.06
CA ALA A 205 12.37 3.88 -3.76
C ALA A 205 12.30 3.34 -2.30
N GLY A 206 11.58 3.95 -1.37
CA GLY A 206 11.45 3.48 0.02
C GLY A 206 12.75 3.49 0.83
N SER A 207 12.79 2.83 2.00
CA SER A 207 13.98 2.71 2.86
C SER A 207 14.83 1.50 2.47
N VAL A 208 16.16 1.59 2.65
CA VAL A 208 17.09 0.48 2.45
C VAL A 208 16.94 -0.64 3.49
N ILE A 209 16.31 -0.36 4.62
CA ILE A 209 16.07 -1.30 5.72
C ILE A 209 15.18 -2.47 5.25
N ASN A 210 14.17 -2.17 4.39
CA ASN A 210 13.15 -3.12 3.97
C ASN A 210 13.53 -3.96 2.73
N GLY A 211 14.79 -3.92 2.30
CA GLY A 211 15.29 -4.71 1.18
C GLY A 211 15.60 -3.89 -0.06
N TYR A 212 15.95 -4.60 -1.14
CA TYR A 212 16.45 -4.03 -2.40
C TYR A 212 15.40 -4.02 -3.53
N GLU A 213 14.25 -4.68 -3.36
CA GLU A 213 13.27 -4.95 -4.44
C GLU A 213 12.35 -3.77 -4.77
N SER A 214 12.24 -2.76 -3.87
CA SER A 214 11.38 -1.59 -4.11
C SER A 214 11.92 -0.72 -5.24
N ILE A 215 11.14 -0.56 -6.31
CA ILE A 215 11.45 0.29 -7.48
C ILE A 215 10.53 1.51 -7.53
N SER A 216 9.21 1.30 -7.62
CA SER A 216 8.23 2.40 -7.72
C SER A 216 7.72 2.87 -6.37
N GLY A 217 7.82 2.03 -5.34
CA GLY A 217 7.40 2.38 -3.99
C GLY A 217 7.22 1.20 -3.07
N GLN A 218 6.73 1.52 -1.90
CA GLN A 218 6.46 0.56 -0.85
C GLN A 218 5.05 0.77 -0.29
N ILE A 219 4.32 -0.32 -0.11
CA ILE A 219 3.04 -0.34 0.59
C ILE A 219 3.21 -1.25 1.80
N ASN A 220 3.09 -0.66 3.00
CA ASN A 220 3.09 -1.39 4.26
C ASN A 220 1.70 -1.37 4.87
N TYR A 221 1.16 -2.53 5.23
CA TYR A 221 -0.09 -2.61 5.97
C TYR A 221 0.17 -3.15 7.38
N GLU A 222 -0.48 -2.50 8.34
CA GLU A 222 -0.46 -2.87 9.74
C GLU A 222 -1.74 -3.62 10.08
N ILE A 223 -1.61 -4.76 10.73
CA ILE A 223 -2.74 -5.54 11.24
C ILE A 223 -3.07 -5.06 12.66
N GLU A 224 -4.35 -5.09 13.03
CA GLU A 224 -4.84 -4.70 14.35
C GLU A 224 -4.06 -5.41 15.48
N LYS A 225 -3.47 -4.63 16.40
CA LYS A 225 -2.58 -5.15 17.44
C LYS A 225 -3.36 -5.64 18.66
N PRO A 226 -3.00 -6.80 19.27
CA PRO A 226 -3.77 -7.40 20.37
C PRO A 226 -4.03 -6.45 21.56
N ILE A 227 -3.06 -5.61 21.92
CA ILE A 227 -3.22 -4.69 23.05
C ILE A 227 -4.28 -3.61 22.77
N ASN A 228 -4.34 -3.11 21.53
CA ASN A 228 -5.23 -2.03 21.08
C ASN A 228 -6.53 -2.55 20.48
N ALA A 229 -6.62 -3.85 20.17
CA ALA A 229 -7.78 -4.44 19.55
C ALA A 229 -9.02 -4.33 20.44
N ARG A 230 -10.18 -4.28 19.84
CA ARG A 230 -11.47 -4.35 20.56
C ARG A 230 -11.65 -5.74 21.16
N PRO A 231 -12.38 -5.87 22.27
CA PRO A 231 -12.66 -7.17 22.85
C PRO A 231 -13.32 -8.13 21.87
N PHE A 232 -14.26 -7.61 21.05
CA PHE A 232 -14.91 -8.38 19.99
C PHE A 232 -15.32 -7.47 18.83
N PHE A 233 -15.13 -7.98 17.61
CA PHE A 233 -15.57 -7.37 16.35
C PHE A 233 -16.18 -8.44 15.46
N LEU A 234 -17.33 -8.14 14.84
CA LEU A 234 -17.98 -8.95 13.84
C LEU A 234 -18.40 -8.09 12.66
N ASN A 235 -18.07 -8.51 11.44
CA ASN A 235 -18.60 -7.94 10.22
C ASN A 235 -19.21 -9.04 9.37
N LEU A 236 -20.45 -8.86 8.96
CA LEU A 236 -21.15 -9.67 7.99
C LEU A 236 -21.37 -8.84 6.73
N TYR A 237 -21.13 -9.44 5.57
CA TYR A 237 -21.29 -8.80 4.26
C TYR A 237 -21.98 -9.74 3.30
N THR A 238 -22.82 -9.18 2.42
CA THR A 238 -23.41 -9.88 1.29
C THR A 238 -23.51 -8.97 0.07
N SER A 239 -23.41 -9.53 -1.12
CA SER A 239 -23.57 -8.82 -2.38
C SER A 239 -24.54 -9.54 -3.33
N GLU A 240 -24.98 -8.82 -4.35
CA GLU A 240 -25.92 -9.28 -5.37
C GLU A 240 -25.44 -10.53 -6.12
N ASP A 241 -24.12 -10.69 -6.29
CA ASP A 241 -23.48 -11.85 -6.92
C ASP A 241 -23.34 -13.05 -5.97
N SER A 242 -24.12 -13.08 -4.86
CA SER A 242 -24.12 -14.12 -3.84
C SER A 242 -22.76 -14.35 -3.17
N ARG A 243 -21.99 -13.28 -2.98
CA ARG A 243 -20.83 -13.31 -2.10
C ARG A 243 -21.29 -13.09 -0.67
N TYR A 244 -20.92 -13.99 0.21
CA TYR A 244 -21.18 -13.90 1.64
C TYR A 244 -19.85 -13.90 2.37
N GLU A 245 -19.66 -12.97 3.30
CA GLU A 245 -18.44 -12.88 4.11
C GLU A 245 -18.76 -12.75 5.58
N LEU A 246 -17.91 -13.39 6.37
CA LEU A 246 -17.85 -13.26 7.81
C LEU A 246 -16.43 -12.90 8.23
N ASN A 247 -16.29 -11.82 9.01
CA ASN A 247 -15.06 -11.47 9.69
C ASN A 247 -15.33 -11.37 11.19
N ALA A 248 -14.56 -12.07 12.00
CA ALA A 248 -14.66 -12.05 13.45
C ALA A 248 -13.28 -11.87 14.08
N HIS A 249 -13.17 -10.91 14.98
CA HIS A 249 -11.95 -10.68 15.77
C HIS A 249 -12.26 -10.76 17.24
N THR A 250 -11.39 -11.37 18.01
CA THR A 250 -11.48 -11.37 19.47
C THR A 250 -10.12 -11.13 20.09
N LYS A 251 -10.12 -10.44 21.21
CA LYS A 251 -8.94 -10.15 22.02
C LYS A 251 -9.07 -10.72 23.42
N VAL A 252 -7.97 -11.26 23.92
CA VAL A 252 -7.84 -11.71 25.30
C VAL A 252 -6.61 -11.04 25.92
N LYS A 253 -6.81 -10.23 26.95
CA LYS A 253 -5.71 -9.72 27.77
C LYS A 253 -5.41 -10.76 28.84
N LEU A 254 -4.24 -11.39 28.77
CA LEU A 254 -3.81 -12.44 29.71
C LEU A 254 -3.14 -11.86 30.96
N SER A 255 -2.43 -10.73 30.78
CA SER A 255 -1.81 -9.95 31.86
C SER A 255 -1.54 -8.52 31.36
N ASP A 256 -0.96 -7.66 32.19
CA ASP A 256 -0.55 -6.31 31.76
C ASP A 256 0.56 -6.32 30.69
N LYS A 257 1.28 -7.43 30.55
CA LYS A 257 2.38 -7.60 29.60
C LYS A 257 2.02 -8.47 28.40
N TRP A 258 0.97 -9.29 28.49
CA TRP A 258 0.59 -10.25 27.46
C TRP A 258 -0.84 -10.05 26.99
N ALA A 259 -0.99 -9.98 25.69
CA ALA A 259 -2.29 -10.02 25.02
C ALA A 259 -2.24 -10.96 23.81
N THR A 260 -3.37 -11.55 23.48
CA THR A 260 -3.54 -12.35 22.26
C THR A 260 -4.82 -11.94 21.56
N SER A 261 -4.85 -12.12 20.24
CA SER A 261 -6.06 -11.96 19.43
C SER A 261 -6.16 -13.10 18.41
N LEU A 262 -7.40 -13.48 18.13
CA LEU A 262 -7.75 -14.38 17.06
C LEU A 262 -8.60 -13.62 16.05
N LEU A 263 -8.17 -13.61 14.79
CA LEU A 263 -8.89 -13.02 13.67
C LEU A 263 -9.28 -14.17 12.73
N ALA A 264 -10.55 -14.23 12.38
CA ALA A 264 -11.09 -15.23 11.48
C ALA A 264 -11.83 -14.56 10.33
N HIS A 265 -11.60 -15.03 9.12
CA HIS A 265 -12.28 -14.59 7.91
C HIS A 265 -12.75 -15.81 7.14
N GLY A 266 -13.96 -15.74 6.62
CA GLY A 266 -14.49 -16.71 5.66
C GLY A 266 -15.32 -16.00 4.62
N ASN A 267 -15.18 -16.40 3.36
CA ASN A 267 -16.07 -15.97 2.30
C ASN A 267 -16.48 -17.15 1.40
N VAL A 268 -17.63 -17.01 0.77
CA VAL A 268 -18.13 -17.94 -0.24
C VAL A 268 -18.87 -17.15 -1.32
N ARG A 269 -18.65 -17.54 -2.59
CA ARG A 269 -19.43 -17.09 -3.74
C ARG A 269 -19.84 -18.30 -4.55
N GLN A 270 -21.14 -18.42 -4.83
CA GLN A 270 -21.70 -19.62 -5.48
C GLN A 270 -22.44 -19.32 -6.76
N ARG A 271 -22.91 -18.09 -6.96
CA ARG A 271 -23.71 -17.73 -8.14
C ARG A 271 -22.82 -17.56 -9.36
N LYS A 272 -23.13 -18.31 -10.42
CA LYS A 272 -22.61 -18.07 -11.76
C LYS A 272 -23.45 -16.97 -12.41
N SER A 273 -22.84 -15.88 -12.83
CA SER A 273 -23.49 -14.76 -13.53
C SER A 273 -22.67 -14.34 -14.73
N ASP A 274 -23.36 -14.04 -15.81
CA ASP A 274 -22.83 -13.56 -17.08
C ASP A 274 -23.69 -12.36 -17.52
N HIS A 275 -23.25 -11.15 -17.14
CA HIS A 275 -23.99 -9.91 -17.40
C HIS A 275 -23.64 -9.27 -18.73
N ASN A 276 -22.51 -9.62 -19.32
CA ASN A 276 -22.05 -9.12 -20.62
C ASN A 276 -22.40 -10.08 -21.77
N HIS A 277 -22.94 -11.29 -21.44
CA HIS A 277 -23.43 -12.31 -22.38
C HIS A 277 -22.33 -12.85 -23.30
N ASP A 278 -21.12 -13.03 -22.77
CA ASP A 278 -20.00 -13.65 -23.50
C ASP A 278 -19.89 -15.17 -23.27
N GLY A 279 -20.76 -15.75 -22.43
CA GLY A 279 -20.80 -17.16 -22.10
C GLY A 279 -19.86 -17.56 -20.97
N PHE A 280 -19.11 -16.61 -20.38
CA PHE A 280 -18.24 -16.83 -19.22
C PHE A 280 -18.84 -16.21 -17.96
N ILE A 281 -18.44 -16.71 -16.79
CA ILE A 281 -18.84 -16.10 -15.53
C ILE A 281 -18.04 -14.83 -15.27
N ASP A 282 -18.70 -13.73 -14.93
CA ASP A 282 -18.05 -12.42 -14.69
C ASP A 282 -17.14 -12.42 -13.47
N ASN A 283 -17.50 -13.17 -12.43
CA ASN A 283 -16.75 -13.27 -11.20
C ASN A 283 -16.53 -14.73 -10.82
N PRO A 284 -15.31 -15.15 -10.46
CA PRO A 284 -15.06 -16.51 -10.01
C PRO A 284 -15.94 -16.93 -8.84
N ILE A 285 -16.48 -18.13 -8.88
CA ILE A 285 -17.07 -18.78 -7.72
C ILE A 285 -15.97 -19.44 -6.87
N GLY A 286 -16.24 -19.68 -5.59
CA GLY A 286 -15.27 -20.30 -4.71
C GLY A 286 -15.46 -19.96 -3.24
N ASN A 287 -14.47 -20.31 -2.45
CA ASN A 287 -14.47 -20.06 -1.01
C ASN A 287 -13.07 -19.74 -0.49
N GLN A 288 -13.03 -19.00 0.61
CA GLN A 288 -11.80 -18.69 1.30
C GLN A 288 -11.99 -18.82 2.81
N ILE A 289 -10.99 -19.38 3.47
CA ILE A 289 -10.82 -19.37 4.93
C ILE A 289 -9.47 -18.74 5.25
N ASN A 290 -9.46 -17.84 6.23
CA ASN A 290 -8.23 -17.25 6.73
C ASN A 290 -8.29 -17.08 8.25
N LEU A 291 -7.29 -17.61 8.95
CA LEU A 291 -7.18 -17.61 10.40
C LEU A 291 -5.85 -17.02 10.82
N LEU A 292 -5.88 -16.01 11.68
CA LEU A 292 -4.67 -15.36 12.20
C LEU A 292 -4.75 -15.32 13.73
N ASN A 293 -3.80 -15.99 14.38
CA ASN A 293 -3.58 -15.86 15.82
C ASN A 293 -2.36 -14.97 16.08
N ARG A 294 -2.55 -13.92 16.88
CA ARG A 294 -1.52 -12.94 17.21
C ARG A 294 -1.24 -12.93 18.69
N TRP A 295 0.02 -12.91 19.04
CA TRP A 295 0.50 -12.75 20.40
C TRP A 295 1.34 -11.49 20.50
N GLN A 296 1.11 -10.72 21.55
CA GLN A 296 1.88 -9.52 21.86
C GLN A 296 2.39 -9.59 23.30
N TYR A 297 3.69 -9.41 23.46
CA TYR A 297 4.35 -9.15 24.72
C TYR A 297 4.86 -7.72 24.72
N SER A 298 4.62 -6.97 25.78
CA SER A 298 5.14 -5.61 25.96
C SER A 298 5.52 -5.39 27.41
N ASN A 299 6.75 -4.96 27.63
CA ASN A 299 7.27 -4.61 28.94
C ASN A 299 8.13 -3.35 28.80
N ALA A 300 7.50 -2.19 28.98
CA ALA A 300 8.14 -0.88 28.82
C ALA A 300 9.28 -0.67 29.82
N GLU A 301 9.12 -1.12 31.07
CA GLU A 301 10.15 -1.00 32.12
C GLU A 301 11.46 -1.72 31.75
N LYS A 302 11.32 -2.89 31.10
CA LYS A 302 12.46 -3.69 30.65
C LYS A 302 12.83 -3.48 29.18
N GLY A 303 12.13 -2.58 28.48
CA GLY A 303 12.38 -2.23 27.10
C GLY A 303 12.02 -3.31 26.06
N TRP A 304 11.29 -4.36 26.41
CA TRP A 304 10.96 -5.45 25.50
C TRP A 304 9.59 -5.31 24.86
N VAL A 305 9.53 -5.52 23.55
CA VAL A 305 8.29 -5.70 22.79
C VAL A 305 8.46 -6.86 21.83
N SER A 306 7.45 -7.73 21.76
CA SER A 306 7.48 -8.86 20.82
C SER A 306 6.09 -9.14 20.28
N PHE A 307 6.03 -9.47 18.98
CA PHE A 307 4.84 -9.95 18.29
C PHE A 307 5.16 -11.30 17.66
N VAL A 308 4.25 -12.25 17.81
CA VAL A 308 4.29 -13.53 17.12
C VAL A 308 2.96 -13.72 16.44
N ASN A 309 2.98 -14.00 15.14
CA ASN A 309 1.80 -14.18 14.31
C ASN A 309 1.84 -15.58 13.68
N LEU A 310 0.74 -16.29 13.76
CA LEU A 310 0.50 -17.57 13.10
C LEU A 310 -0.71 -17.41 12.19
N ASN A 311 -0.51 -17.49 10.88
CA ASN A 311 -1.55 -17.32 9.88
C ASN A 311 -1.69 -18.58 9.02
N TYR A 312 -2.93 -19.03 8.82
CA TYR A 312 -3.30 -20.07 7.86
C TYR A 312 -4.39 -19.52 6.93
N MET A 313 -4.22 -19.76 5.63
CA MET A 313 -5.18 -19.34 4.61
C MET A 313 -5.32 -20.45 3.56
N LYS A 314 -6.58 -20.70 3.18
CA LYS A 314 -6.94 -21.53 2.04
C LYS A 314 -7.93 -20.78 1.16
N ASP A 315 -7.69 -20.73 -0.15
CA ASP A 315 -8.47 -20.02 -1.15
C ASP A 315 -8.68 -20.92 -2.36
N GLU A 316 -9.92 -21.16 -2.73
CA GLU A 316 -10.32 -22.00 -3.85
C GLU A 316 -11.20 -21.18 -4.78
N ARG A 317 -10.82 -21.10 -6.05
CA ARG A 317 -11.51 -20.31 -7.09
C ARG A 317 -11.74 -21.15 -8.32
N GLN A 318 -12.92 -21.01 -8.90
CA GLN A 318 -13.30 -21.60 -10.17
C GLN A 318 -13.86 -20.50 -11.08
N ALA A 319 -13.43 -20.48 -12.34
CA ALA A 319 -13.94 -19.60 -13.36
C ALA A 319 -14.04 -20.32 -14.70
N GLY A 320 -14.63 -19.67 -15.71
CA GLY A 320 -14.75 -20.22 -17.05
C GLY A 320 -16.13 -20.06 -17.64
N GLN A 321 -16.46 -20.87 -18.63
CA GLN A 321 -17.79 -20.88 -19.27
C GLN A 321 -18.87 -21.21 -18.21
N ILE A 322 -20.06 -20.65 -18.41
CA ILE A 322 -21.17 -20.78 -17.44
C ILE A 322 -21.57 -22.25 -17.20
N ASP A 323 -21.46 -23.09 -18.23
CA ASP A 323 -21.79 -24.51 -18.18
C ASP A 323 -20.63 -25.39 -17.74
N TYR A 324 -19.44 -24.83 -17.53
CA TYR A 324 -18.27 -25.60 -17.11
C TYR A 324 -18.51 -26.36 -15.81
N ASN A 325 -18.17 -27.66 -15.84
CA ASN A 325 -18.21 -28.56 -14.69
C ASN A 325 -16.85 -29.22 -14.50
N PRO A 326 -16.10 -28.95 -13.41
CA PRO A 326 -14.75 -29.47 -13.21
C PRO A 326 -14.67 -31.01 -13.14
N LEU A 327 -15.77 -31.71 -12.80
CA LEU A 327 -15.78 -33.17 -12.71
C LEU A 327 -15.79 -33.85 -14.08
N THR A 328 -16.30 -33.20 -15.13
CA THR A 328 -16.45 -33.78 -16.47
C THR A 328 -15.61 -33.11 -17.53
N ASP A 329 -15.28 -31.82 -17.35
CA ASP A 329 -14.71 -30.99 -18.41
C ASP A 329 -13.24 -30.64 -18.18
N LYS A 330 -12.71 -30.84 -16.96
CA LYS A 330 -11.29 -30.60 -16.66
C LYS A 330 -10.39 -31.42 -17.56
N GLY A 331 -9.46 -30.73 -18.25
CA GLY A 331 -8.50 -31.35 -19.18
C GLY A 331 -9.13 -31.83 -20.49
N THR A 332 -10.38 -31.45 -20.79
CA THR A 332 -11.06 -31.70 -22.05
C THR A 332 -11.28 -30.40 -22.83
N THR A 333 -11.84 -30.52 -24.03
CA THR A 333 -12.26 -29.38 -24.85
C THR A 333 -13.79 -29.21 -24.90
N ASN A 334 -14.53 -29.81 -23.98
CA ASN A 334 -16.00 -29.72 -23.92
C ASN A 334 -16.44 -28.31 -23.48
N ALA A 335 -15.92 -27.85 -22.36
CA ALA A 335 -16.11 -26.50 -21.85
C ALA A 335 -14.81 -25.97 -21.24
N TRP A 336 -14.53 -24.71 -21.47
CA TRP A 336 -13.35 -24.07 -20.93
C TRP A 336 -13.55 -23.66 -19.47
N GLY A 337 -12.64 -24.06 -18.61
CA GLY A 337 -12.67 -23.68 -17.21
C GLY A 337 -11.28 -23.52 -16.61
N SER A 338 -11.22 -22.86 -15.46
CA SER A 338 -10.00 -22.68 -14.68
C SER A 338 -10.28 -22.88 -13.20
N GLU A 339 -9.32 -23.44 -12.49
CA GLU A 339 -9.30 -23.47 -11.03
C GLU A 339 -7.94 -22.95 -10.53
N VAL A 340 -7.99 -22.21 -9.45
CA VAL A 340 -6.81 -21.74 -8.72
C VAL A 340 -7.02 -22.05 -7.25
N ASN A 341 -6.27 -23.03 -6.74
CA ASN A 341 -6.34 -23.49 -5.37
C ASN A 341 -5.05 -23.10 -4.65
N SER A 342 -5.16 -22.22 -3.67
CA SER A 342 -4.03 -21.69 -2.92
C SER A 342 -4.13 -22.06 -1.44
N GLU A 343 -3.01 -22.48 -0.87
CA GLU A 343 -2.86 -22.74 0.56
C GLU A 343 -1.61 -22.03 1.08
N ARG A 344 -1.74 -21.30 2.18
CA ARG A 344 -0.63 -20.55 2.74
C ARG A 344 -0.57 -20.67 4.25
N PHE A 345 0.61 -20.97 4.75
CA PHE A 345 0.96 -20.93 6.15
C PHE A 345 2.06 -19.91 6.38
N THR A 346 1.91 -19.04 7.39
CA THR A 346 2.92 -18.04 7.74
C THR A 346 3.12 -18.02 9.25
N LEU A 347 4.38 -18.07 9.67
CA LEU A 347 4.82 -17.81 11.04
C LEU A 347 5.75 -16.62 11.01
N SER A 348 5.39 -15.52 11.66
CA SER A 348 6.24 -14.33 11.76
C SER A 348 6.48 -13.94 13.21
N ASN A 349 7.68 -13.39 13.45
CA ASN A 349 8.07 -12.84 14.74
C ASN A 349 8.76 -11.49 14.55
N LYS A 350 8.37 -10.52 15.38
CA LYS A 350 9.04 -9.23 15.51
C LYS A 350 9.35 -9.01 16.96
N THR A 351 10.63 -8.96 17.32
CA THR A 351 11.07 -8.69 18.69
C THR A 351 11.96 -7.48 18.70
N GLY A 352 11.62 -6.50 19.52
CA GLY A 352 12.38 -5.29 19.74
C GLY A 352 12.83 -5.17 21.19
N TYR A 353 14.02 -4.65 21.36
CA TYR A 353 14.58 -4.24 22.64
C TYR A 353 15.00 -2.78 22.56
N VAL A 354 14.39 -1.95 23.38
CA VAL A 354 14.76 -0.55 23.58
C VAL A 354 15.55 -0.48 24.87
N PHE A 355 16.75 0.09 24.83
CA PHE A 355 17.60 0.22 26.00
C PHE A 355 16.97 1.22 26.98
N PRO A 356 16.55 0.81 28.20
CA PRO A 356 15.81 1.70 29.10
C PRO A 356 16.56 2.97 29.47
N ASP A 357 17.87 2.87 29.70
CA ASP A 357 18.72 4.02 30.09
C ASP A 357 19.09 4.93 28.89
N THR A 358 18.89 4.46 27.67
CA THR A 358 19.23 5.17 26.43
C THR A 358 18.18 4.84 25.34
N PRO A 359 16.94 5.36 25.46
CA PRO A 359 15.81 4.93 24.64
C PRO A 359 15.93 5.27 23.14
N TYR A 360 16.89 6.10 22.77
CA TYR A 360 17.29 6.30 21.37
C TYR A 360 18.07 5.11 20.79
N LYS A 361 18.49 4.16 21.61
CA LYS A 361 19.11 2.90 21.15
C LYS A 361 18.09 1.79 21.17
N SER A 362 18.03 1.04 20.07
CA SER A 362 17.18 -0.15 19.99
C SER A 362 17.76 -1.20 19.08
N ILE A 363 17.43 -2.45 19.37
CA ILE A 363 17.70 -3.60 18.51
C ILE A 363 16.35 -4.21 18.14
N GLY A 364 16.13 -4.46 16.86
CA GLY A 364 14.94 -5.13 16.34
C GLY A 364 15.32 -6.38 15.55
N LEU A 365 14.63 -7.46 15.78
CA LEU A 365 14.73 -8.69 15.00
C LEU A 365 13.39 -8.99 14.37
N GLN A 366 13.39 -9.18 13.07
CA GLN A 366 12.22 -9.62 12.30
C GLN A 366 12.55 -10.97 11.67
N ASN A 367 11.64 -11.92 11.81
CA ASN A 367 11.71 -13.21 11.14
C ASN A 367 10.35 -13.57 10.56
N SER A 368 10.35 -14.20 9.39
CA SER A 368 9.14 -14.76 8.80
C SER A 368 9.47 -16.06 8.08
N PHE A 369 8.67 -17.08 8.34
CA PHE A 369 8.66 -18.35 7.62
C PHE A 369 7.31 -18.47 6.92
N GLN A 370 7.32 -18.82 5.65
CA GLN A 370 6.12 -18.96 4.85
C GLN A 370 6.21 -20.22 3.99
N SER A 371 5.12 -20.94 3.90
CA SER A 371 4.87 -21.98 2.90
C SER A 371 3.64 -21.58 2.11
N HIS A 372 3.78 -21.42 0.79
CA HIS A 372 2.68 -21.10 -0.12
C HIS A 372 2.65 -22.13 -1.24
N ARG A 373 1.50 -22.78 -1.40
CA ARG A 373 1.24 -23.72 -2.50
C ARG A 373 0.07 -23.20 -3.32
N GLN A 374 0.22 -23.26 -4.64
CA GLN A 374 -0.84 -23.02 -5.60
C GLN A 374 -0.83 -24.13 -6.63
N ASP A 375 -1.96 -24.78 -6.79
CA ASP A 375 -2.23 -25.75 -7.87
C ASP A 375 -3.30 -25.13 -8.77
N SER A 376 -3.02 -24.96 -10.07
CA SER A 376 -3.92 -24.24 -10.97
C SER A 376 -3.90 -24.77 -12.40
N TYR A 377 -5.04 -24.59 -13.09
CA TYR A 377 -5.15 -24.80 -14.52
C TYR A 377 -6.05 -23.75 -15.17
N PHE A 378 -5.87 -23.54 -16.47
CA PHE A 378 -6.58 -22.57 -17.29
C PHE A 378 -6.83 -23.23 -18.66
N GLY A 379 -8.03 -23.80 -18.85
CA GLY A 379 -8.33 -24.68 -19.97
C GLY A 379 -7.42 -25.91 -19.98
N LEU A 380 -6.52 -25.99 -20.97
CA LEU A 380 -5.52 -27.07 -21.09
C LEU A 380 -4.14 -26.69 -20.53
N ASN A 381 -3.94 -25.44 -20.11
CA ASN A 381 -2.69 -25.00 -19.48
C ASN A 381 -2.71 -25.31 -17.98
N SER A 382 -1.62 -25.83 -17.41
CA SER A 382 -1.46 -26.02 -15.97
C SER A 382 -0.25 -25.26 -15.42
N TYR A 383 -0.41 -24.77 -14.22
CA TYR A 383 0.65 -24.09 -13.48
C TYR A 383 0.56 -24.38 -12.00
N ASP A 384 1.58 -25.05 -11.48
CA ASP A 384 1.69 -25.41 -10.08
C ASP A 384 2.97 -24.81 -9.50
N ILE A 385 2.85 -24.15 -8.34
CA ILE A 385 3.98 -23.54 -7.65
C ILE A 385 3.90 -23.75 -6.15
N HIS A 386 4.99 -24.25 -5.57
CA HIS A 386 5.17 -24.34 -4.14
C HIS A 386 6.41 -23.54 -3.73
N GLN A 387 6.22 -22.51 -2.91
CA GLN A 387 7.30 -21.66 -2.39
C GLN A 387 7.41 -21.84 -0.88
N LYS A 388 8.62 -22.17 -0.40
CA LYS A 388 8.99 -22.08 1.01
C LYS A 388 9.95 -20.91 1.17
N SER A 389 9.60 -19.98 2.05
CA SER A 389 10.34 -18.73 2.23
C SER A 389 10.80 -18.56 3.67
N TRP A 390 11.98 -18.01 3.84
CA TRP A 390 12.45 -17.42 5.08
C TRP A 390 12.95 -16.00 4.82
N TYR A 391 12.58 -15.07 5.71
CA TYR A 391 13.11 -13.72 5.79
C TYR A 391 13.60 -13.44 7.19
N GLY A 392 14.81 -12.88 7.31
CA GLY A 392 15.39 -12.41 8.56
C GLY A 392 15.96 -11.01 8.42
N ASN A 393 15.73 -10.13 9.40
CA ASN A 393 16.25 -8.78 9.41
C ASN A 393 16.61 -8.36 10.85
N LEU A 394 17.87 -8.09 11.12
CA LEU A 394 18.39 -7.55 12.37
C LEU A 394 18.71 -6.08 12.19
N ILE A 395 18.09 -5.22 12.98
CA ILE A 395 18.15 -3.77 12.87
C ILE A 395 18.67 -3.19 14.18
N TYR A 396 19.67 -2.34 14.11
CA TYR A 396 20.16 -1.53 15.23
C TYR A 396 19.96 -0.06 14.92
N ASN A 397 19.27 0.66 15.80
CA ASN A 397 19.06 2.10 15.71
C ASN A 397 19.82 2.81 16.83
N SER A 398 20.40 3.97 16.52
CA SER A 398 21.04 4.85 17.49
C SER A 398 21.22 6.27 16.93
N ILE A 399 21.92 7.11 17.65
CA ILE A 399 22.27 8.49 17.28
C ILE A 399 23.79 8.67 17.22
N ILE A 400 24.23 9.74 16.52
CA ILE A 400 25.63 10.19 16.46
C ILE A 400 25.70 11.56 17.13
N GLY A 401 26.18 11.62 18.35
CA GLY A 401 26.31 12.87 19.11
C GLY A 401 24.98 13.35 19.71
N ASN A 402 24.01 13.69 18.88
CA ASN A 402 22.70 14.20 19.30
C ASN A 402 21.54 13.66 18.46
N THR A 403 20.30 13.97 18.85
CA THR A 403 19.06 13.44 18.22
C THR A 403 18.79 13.94 16.81
N GLN A 404 19.52 14.97 16.32
CA GLN A 404 19.46 15.41 14.94
C GLN A 404 20.13 14.42 13.98
N HIS A 405 21.06 13.62 14.48
CA HIS A 405 21.86 12.66 13.72
C HIS A 405 21.51 11.24 14.14
N LYS A 406 20.55 10.64 13.45
CA LYS A 406 20.09 9.26 13.71
C LYS A 406 20.67 8.31 12.66
N PHE A 407 20.88 7.07 13.04
CA PHE A 407 21.21 6.04 12.07
C PHE A 407 20.54 4.71 12.40
N ALA A 408 20.28 3.95 11.34
CA ALA A 408 19.89 2.56 11.40
C ALA A 408 20.92 1.73 10.61
N THR A 409 21.34 0.61 11.15
CA THR A 409 22.22 -0.35 10.47
C THR A 409 21.78 -1.76 10.78
N GLY A 410 22.14 -2.71 9.94
CA GLY A 410 21.75 -4.08 10.19
C GLY A 410 22.16 -5.06 9.11
N LEU A 411 21.70 -6.28 9.34
CA LEU A 411 21.92 -7.43 8.46
C LEU A 411 20.57 -8.04 8.11
N SER A 412 20.39 -8.47 6.87
CA SER A 412 19.21 -9.20 6.48
C SER A 412 19.55 -10.39 5.60
N GLY A 413 18.67 -11.39 5.59
CA GLY A 413 18.78 -12.55 4.73
C GLY A 413 17.42 -12.99 4.20
N THR A 414 17.43 -13.58 3.01
CA THR A 414 16.27 -14.25 2.42
C THR A 414 16.67 -15.63 1.92
N TYR A 415 15.73 -16.53 2.00
CA TYR A 415 15.82 -17.87 1.40
C TYR A 415 14.45 -18.22 0.84
N ASP A 416 14.38 -18.47 -0.45
CA ASP A 416 13.18 -18.86 -1.16
C ASP A 416 13.47 -20.13 -1.97
N ASP A 417 12.72 -21.19 -1.69
CA ASP A 417 12.78 -22.47 -2.40
C ASP A 417 11.50 -22.61 -3.21
N TYR A 418 11.64 -22.57 -4.54
CA TYR A 418 10.55 -22.68 -5.50
C TYR A 418 10.56 -24.04 -6.16
N ASN A 419 9.45 -24.77 -6.05
CA ASN A 419 9.09 -25.87 -6.94
C ASN A 419 8.02 -25.35 -7.89
N GLU A 420 8.37 -25.16 -9.17
CA GLU A 420 7.56 -24.45 -10.17
C GLU A 420 7.45 -25.25 -11.44
N GLN A 421 6.23 -25.69 -11.77
CA GLN A 421 5.92 -26.53 -12.91
C GLN A 421 4.92 -25.82 -13.83
N LEU A 422 5.22 -25.79 -15.12
CA LEU A 422 4.35 -25.21 -16.13
C LEU A 422 4.14 -26.21 -17.27
N THR A 423 2.91 -26.28 -17.75
CA THR A 423 2.55 -27.02 -18.97
C THR A 423 1.63 -26.16 -19.81
N THR A 424 2.09 -25.73 -20.97
CA THR A 424 1.31 -25.05 -22.02
C THR A 424 1.62 -25.68 -23.36
N SER A 425 0.91 -25.28 -24.41
CA SER A 425 1.14 -25.80 -25.77
C SER A 425 2.53 -25.50 -26.32
N ALA A 426 3.17 -24.39 -25.92
CA ALA A 426 4.45 -23.93 -26.45
C ALA A 426 5.59 -23.98 -25.42
N LEU A 427 5.28 -23.91 -24.15
CA LEU A 427 6.26 -23.90 -23.05
C LEU A 427 5.84 -24.88 -21.99
N ALA A 428 6.64 -25.92 -21.80
CA ALA A 428 6.48 -26.87 -20.70
C ALA A 428 7.83 -27.08 -20.04
N GLY A 429 7.85 -27.11 -18.71
CA GLY A 429 9.10 -27.32 -17.99
C GLY A 429 9.00 -27.16 -16.49
N ASP A 430 10.11 -27.53 -15.86
CA ASP A 430 10.41 -27.34 -14.46
C ASP A 430 11.29 -26.08 -14.31
N PHE A 431 10.76 -25.07 -13.63
CA PHE A 431 11.44 -23.81 -13.32
C PHE A 431 11.82 -23.71 -11.86
N SER A 432 11.93 -24.85 -11.18
CA SER A 432 12.30 -24.96 -9.76
C SER A 432 13.67 -24.35 -9.51
N ARG A 433 13.78 -23.60 -8.41
CA ARG A 433 15.01 -22.88 -8.09
C ARG A 433 15.09 -22.53 -6.61
N ILE A 434 16.29 -22.20 -6.18
CA ILE A 434 16.55 -21.63 -4.85
C ILE A 434 17.12 -20.22 -5.06
N ASP A 435 16.46 -19.24 -4.46
CA ASP A 435 16.90 -17.86 -4.33
C ASP A 435 17.34 -17.59 -2.89
N ARG A 436 18.56 -17.11 -2.70
CA ARG A 436 19.07 -16.78 -1.37
C ARG A 436 19.92 -15.52 -1.42
N SER A 437 19.71 -14.65 -0.43
CA SER A 437 20.50 -13.43 -0.31
C SER A 437 20.95 -13.20 1.14
N VAL A 438 22.05 -12.49 1.26
CA VAL A 438 22.48 -11.87 2.51
C VAL A 438 22.92 -10.45 2.19
N GLY A 439 22.53 -9.49 3.03
CA GLY A 439 22.85 -8.09 2.82
C GLY A 439 23.09 -7.35 4.12
N ALA A 440 23.82 -6.26 4.01
CA ALA A 440 24.07 -5.30 5.07
C ALA A 440 23.58 -3.91 4.60
N PHE A 441 23.07 -3.12 5.52
CA PHE A 441 22.62 -1.78 5.22
C PHE A 441 23.05 -0.78 6.29
N PHE A 442 23.14 0.47 5.86
CA PHE A 442 23.31 1.63 6.70
C PHE A 442 22.43 2.77 6.17
N GLU A 443 21.61 3.34 7.06
CA GLU A 443 20.74 4.47 6.75
C GLU A 443 20.98 5.56 7.78
N TYR A 444 21.35 6.75 7.30
CA TYR A 444 21.58 7.92 8.11
C TYR A 444 20.48 8.94 7.90
N THR A 445 19.95 9.46 9.00
CA THR A 445 18.92 10.51 9.00
C THR A 445 19.48 11.75 9.69
N TYR A 446 19.45 12.86 8.99
CA TYR A 446 19.61 14.19 9.56
C TYR A 446 18.29 14.91 9.64
N ASP A 447 17.97 15.48 10.80
CA ASP A 447 16.77 16.28 11.00
C ASP A 447 17.10 17.46 11.93
N ASN A 448 17.06 18.69 11.37
CA ASN A 448 17.30 19.89 12.16
C ASN A 448 16.11 20.27 13.06
N SER A 449 15.09 19.40 13.14
CA SER A 449 13.85 19.61 13.93
C SER A 449 13.08 20.88 13.57
N SER A 450 13.38 21.49 12.42
CA SER A 450 12.79 22.74 11.95
C SER A 450 12.25 22.57 10.53
N ASN A 451 13.07 22.85 9.54
CA ASN A 451 12.62 22.96 8.16
C ASN A 451 13.38 22.08 7.17
N PHE A 452 14.40 21.37 7.61
CA PHE A 452 15.24 20.57 6.73
C PHE A 452 15.57 19.22 7.34
N SER A 453 15.37 18.16 6.58
CA SER A 453 15.79 16.81 6.94
C SER A 453 16.11 16.00 5.68
N PHE A 454 17.04 15.06 5.82
CA PHE A 454 17.30 14.09 4.77
C PHE A 454 17.61 12.71 5.34
N VAL A 455 17.40 11.70 4.50
CA VAL A 455 17.76 10.31 4.74
C VAL A 455 18.66 9.86 3.59
N ALA A 456 19.82 9.34 3.92
CA ALA A 456 20.74 8.73 2.96
C ALA A 456 21.01 7.29 3.38
N GLY A 457 20.67 6.34 2.53
CA GLY A 457 20.82 4.91 2.79
C GLY A 457 21.65 4.24 1.71
N ILE A 458 22.44 3.27 2.14
CA ILE A 458 23.16 2.36 1.25
C ILE A 458 22.96 0.92 1.74
N ARG A 459 22.72 0.03 0.79
CA ARG A 459 22.59 -1.39 1.05
C ARG A 459 23.45 -2.17 0.06
N ALA A 460 24.19 -3.15 0.55
CA ALA A 460 24.98 -4.08 -0.24
C ALA A 460 24.46 -5.50 -0.02
N ASP A 461 24.17 -6.21 -1.09
CA ASP A 461 23.62 -7.55 -1.07
C ASP A 461 24.45 -8.49 -1.93
N SER A 462 24.55 -9.73 -1.48
CA SER A 462 25.05 -10.88 -2.22
C SER A 462 23.92 -11.87 -2.42
N HIS A 463 23.56 -12.13 -3.68
CA HIS A 463 22.46 -13.01 -4.05
C HIS A 463 22.98 -14.08 -5.03
N ASN A 464 22.64 -15.35 -4.81
CA ASN A 464 23.19 -16.47 -5.62
C ASN A 464 22.87 -16.33 -7.12
N ASN A 465 21.71 -15.79 -7.46
CA ASN A 465 21.27 -15.64 -8.87
C ASN A 465 21.45 -14.22 -9.43
N LEU A 466 21.41 -13.16 -8.58
CA LEU A 466 21.54 -11.77 -9.01
C LEU A 466 22.96 -11.20 -8.84
N GLY A 467 23.88 -11.97 -8.26
CA GLY A 467 25.26 -11.55 -7.98
C GLY A 467 25.37 -10.54 -6.83
N ASN A 468 26.48 -9.83 -6.76
CA ASN A 468 26.74 -8.79 -5.78
C ASN A 468 26.31 -7.44 -6.32
N PHE A 469 25.63 -6.63 -5.50
CA PHE A 469 25.15 -5.32 -5.93
C PHE A 469 24.93 -4.37 -4.77
N ILE A 470 24.78 -3.08 -5.12
CA ILE A 470 24.52 -2.00 -4.18
C ILE A 470 23.26 -1.25 -4.60
N THR A 471 22.41 -0.91 -3.63
CA THR A 471 21.19 -0.13 -3.82
C THR A 471 21.20 1.11 -2.93
N PRO A 472 21.72 2.25 -3.44
CA PRO A 472 21.67 3.53 -2.72
C PRO A 472 20.26 4.13 -2.80
N ARG A 473 19.86 4.85 -1.74
CA ARG A 473 18.59 5.59 -1.66
C ARG A 473 18.80 6.91 -0.92
N PHE A 474 18.09 7.93 -1.38
CA PHE A 474 18.17 9.28 -0.83
C PHE A 474 16.79 9.90 -0.81
N HIS A 475 16.44 10.54 0.31
CA HIS A 475 15.23 11.35 0.47
C HIS A 475 15.59 12.64 1.17
N LEU A 476 15.00 13.74 0.73
CA LEU A 476 15.17 15.07 1.29
C LEU A 476 13.81 15.70 1.50
N ARG A 477 13.65 16.38 2.62
CA ARG A 477 12.50 17.21 2.95
C ARG A 477 13.00 18.63 3.26
N TYR A 478 12.33 19.61 2.68
CA TYR A 478 12.56 21.02 2.96
C TYR A 478 11.23 21.77 3.10
N ASN A 479 11.05 22.48 4.20
CA ASN A 479 9.90 23.30 4.49
C ASN A 479 10.30 24.78 4.39
N PRO A 480 10.16 25.44 3.23
CA PRO A 480 10.55 26.84 3.03
C PRO A 480 9.73 27.82 3.86
N TRP A 481 8.47 27.46 4.13
CA TRP A 481 7.57 28.12 5.08
C TRP A 481 6.67 27.07 5.74
N LYS A 482 5.97 27.47 6.80
CA LYS A 482 5.24 26.59 7.72
C LYS A 482 4.24 25.65 7.02
N GLU A 483 3.58 26.14 5.98
CA GLU A 483 2.50 25.41 5.29
C GLU A 483 2.98 24.66 4.06
N ALA A 484 4.26 24.76 3.68
CA ALA A 484 4.82 24.13 2.49
C ALA A 484 5.84 23.06 2.81
N THR A 485 5.81 21.99 2.03
CA THR A 485 6.80 20.89 2.12
C THR A 485 7.24 20.51 0.71
N PHE A 486 8.52 20.64 0.44
CA PHE A 486 9.17 20.07 -0.73
C PHE A 486 9.87 18.78 -0.35
N ARG A 487 9.78 17.76 -1.22
CA ARG A 487 10.53 16.53 -1.09
C ARG A 487 11.21 16.18 -2.40
N LEU A 488 12.43 15.66 -2.29
CA LEU A 488 13.14 15.03 -3.39
C LEU A 488 13.49 13.60 -2.98
N SER A 489 13.48 12.70 -3.93
CA SER A 489 13.91 11.32 -3.72
C SER A 489 14.68 10.81 -4.93
N ALA A 490 15.65 9.94 -4.67
CA ALA A 490 16.36 9.18 -5.68
C ALA A 490 16.74 7.82 -5.10
N GLY A 491 16.58 6.76 -5.86
CA GLY A 491 16.98 5.45 -5.37
C GLY A 491 17.03 4.39 -6.47
N ARG A 492 17.88 3.40 -6.24
CA ARG A 492 18.06 2.25 -7.11
C ARG A 492 17.36 1.05 -6.51
N GLY A 493 16.60 0.32 -7.31
CA GLY A 493 16.03 -0.98 -6.99
C GLY A 493 16.57 -2.06 -7.92
N LYS A 494 16.61 -3.30 -7.41
CA LYS A 494 16.97 -4.50 -8.19
C LYS A 494 16.06 -5.65 -7.77
N ARG A 495 15.59 -6.44 -8.74
CA ARG A 495 14.72 -7.59 -8.45
C ARG A 495 14.91 -8.73 -9.44
N ALA A 496 14.52 -9.92 -9.02
CA ALA A 496 14.28 -11.06 -9.89
C ALA A 496 12.85 -10.96 -10.48
N ALA A 497 12.70 -11.16 -11.78
CA ALA A 497 11.38 -11.33 -12.37
C ALA A 497 10.93 -12.79 -12.20
N ASN A 498 9.79 -13.00 -11.55
CA ASN A 498 9.13 -14.32 -11.49
C ASN A 498 8.16 -14.41 -12.66
N VAL A 499 8.72 -14.65 -13.84
CA VAL A 499 8.09 -14.45 -15.16
C VAL A 499 6.69 -15.06 -15.23
N ILE A 500 6.52 -16.31 -14.78
CA ILE A 500 5.25 -17.03 -14.86
C ILE A 500 4.32 -16.58 -13.72
N ALA A 501 4.80 -16.58 -12.48
CA ALA A 501 4.01 -16.20 -11.31
C ALA A 501 3.43 -14.77 -11.40
N GLU A 502 4.15 -13.84 -12.03
CA GLU A 502 3.73 -12.44 -12.23
C GLU A 502 2.78 -12.24 -13.41
N ASN A 503 2.67 -13.23 -14.32
CA ASN A 503 1.92 -13.13 -15.57
C ASN A 503 0.94 -14.30 -15.76
N GLN A 504 0.39 -14.84 -14.68
CA GLN A 504 -0.54 -15.99 -14.73
C GLN A 504 -1.80 -15.72 -15.56
N GLN A 505 -2.21 -14.46 -15.72
CA GLN A 505 -3.33 -14.07 -16.58
C GLN A 505 -3.13 -14.49 -18.04
N LEU A 506 -1.88 -14.61 -18.51
CA LEU A 506 -1.58 -15.07 -19.86
C LEU A 506 -1.95 -16.54 -20.09
N LEU A 507 -2.05 -17.33 -19.01
CA LEU A 507 -2.46 -18.73 -19.09
C LEU A 507 -3.95 -18.88 -19.43
N ALA A 508 -4.77 -17.84 -19.17
CA ALA A 508 -6.17 -17.75 -19.58
C ALA A 508 -6.29 -17.15 -21.01
N SER A 509 -5.37 -17.54 -21.88
CA SER A 509 -5.38 -17.18 -23.30
C SER A 509 -4.76 -18.30 -24.14
N SER A 510 -4.96 -18.24 -25.46
CA SER A 510 -4.30 -19.13 -26.41
C SER A 510 -2.91 -18.64 -26.83
N ARG A 511 -2.39 -17.57 -26.21
CA ARG A 511 -1.05 -17.05 -26.51
C ARG A 511 0.02 -18.06 -26.15
N GLN A 512 0.90 -18.32 -27.10
CA GLN A 512 2.07 -19.15 -26.90
C GLN A 512 3.12 -18.37 -26.12
N LEU A 513 3.52 -18.90 -24.96
CA LEU A 513 4.53 -18.27 -24.11
C LEU A 513 5.93 -18.64 -24.61
N HIS A 514 6.78 -17.65 -24.84
CA HIS A 514 8.17 -17.85 -25.27
C HIS A 514 9.10 -17.04 -24.36
N ILE A 515 10.04 -17.70 -23.72
CA ILE A 515 11.10 -17.05 -22.95
C ILE A 515 12.35 -17.01 -23.84
N ILE A 516 12.72 -15.82 -24.29
CA ILE A 516 13.88 -15.57 -25.12
C ILE A 516 15.03 -15.19 -24.20
N GLY A 517 15.71 -16.21 -23.70
CA GLY A 517 16.93 -16.05 -22.90
C GLY A 517 18.15 -16.22 -23.83
N GLY A 518 19.28 -15.66 -23.47
CA GLY A 518 20.46 -15.79 -24.28
C GLY A 518 21.77 -15.37 -23.63
N ASP A 519 21.70 -14.51 -22.62
CA ASP A 519 22.86 -13.82 -22.07
C ASP A 519 23.37 -14.40 -20.76
N GLY A 520 23.08 -15.70 -20.46
CA GLY A 520 23.57 -16.38 -19.27
C GLY A 520 22.87 -15.97 -17.98
N GLY A 521 21.70 -15.36 -18.07
CA GLY A 521 20.85 -15.07 -16.92
C GLY A 521 20.44 -16.36 -16.19
N LYS A 522 20.47 -16.35 -14.85
CA LYS A 522 20.25 -17.54 -14.03
C LYS A 522 18.77 -17.83 -13.75
N LEU A 523 17.88 -16.86 -14.02
CA LEU A 523 16.44 -16.97 -13.77
C LEU A 523 15.71 -17.00 -15.10
N TYR A 524 15.15 -18.14 -15.46
CA TYR A 524 14.51 -18.38 -16.77
C TYR A 524 15.41 -18.06 -17.98
N GLY A 525 16.75 -18.04 -17.80
CA GLY A 525 17.70 -17.56 -18.81
C GLY A 525 17.77 -16.03 -18.93
N LEU A 526 17.11 -15.27 -18.05
CA LEU A 526 17.00 -13.82 -18.09
C LEU A 526 17.83 -13.16 -16.99
N ASN A 527 18.25 -11.92 -17.23
CA ASN A 527 18.95 -11.08 -16.26
C ASN A 527 17.95 -10.34 -15.34
N SER A 528 18.44 -9.95 -14.16
CA SER A 528 17.67 -9.20 -13.17
C SER A 528 17.21 -7.84 -13.68
N GLU A 529 16.05 -7.39 -13.21
CA GLU A 529 15.56 -6.04 -13.45
C GLU A 529 16.26 -5.04 -12.54
N ILE A 530 16.64 -3.90 -13.10
CA ILE A 530 17.36 -2.83 -12.42
C ILE A 530 16.75 -1.51 -12.86
N ALA A 531 16.40 -0.66 -11.88
CA ALA A 531 15.85 0.64 -12.20
C ALA A 531 16.28 1.71 -11.19
N TRP A 532 16.33 2.94 -11.66
CA TRP A 532 16.41 4.15 -10.85
C TRP A 532 15.04 4.83 -10.81
N ASN A 533 14.65 5.26 -9.62
CA ASN A 533 13.47 6.10 -9.41
C ASN A 533 13.90 7.45 -8.87
N TYR A 534 13.38 8.51 -9.49
CA TYR A 534 13.58 9.90 -9.09
C TYR A 534 12.23 10.53 -8.82
N GLY A 535 12.11 11.27 -7.73
CA GLY A 535 10.87 11.90 -7.32
C GLY A 535 11.04 13.32 -6.83
N ALA A 536 10.05 14.15 -7.14
CA ALA A 536 9.86 15.48 -6.58
C ALA A 536 8.40 15.62 -6.14
N SER A 537 8.16 16.13 -4.94
CA SER A 537 6.81 16.41 -4.48
C SER A 537 6.73 17.76 -3.77
N PHE A 538 5.59 18.40 -3.93
CA PHE A 538 5.24 19.63 -3.26
C PHE A 538 3.90 19.48 -2.57
N LEU A 539 3.85 19.84 -1.30
CA LEU A 539 2.64 19.86 -0.48
C LEU A 539 2.46 21.26 0.08
N GLN A 540 1.29 21.85 -0.11
CA GLN A 540 0.91 23.15 0.43
C GLN A 540 -0.41 23.04 1.16
N THR A 541 -0.42 23.40 2.43
CA THR A 541 -1.66 23.62 3.18
C THR A 541 -2.02 25.10 3.17
N PHE A 542 -3.29 25.43 3.03
CA PHE A 542 -3.78 26.81 2.98
C PHE A 542 -5.23 26.88 3.47
N LYS A 543 -5.79 28.06 3.56
CA LYS A 543 -7.19 28.24 3.97
C LYS A 543 -8.01 28.80 2.81
N ILE A 544 -9.14 28.12 2.50
CA ILE A 544 -10.18 28.62 1.61
C ILE A 544 -11.41 28.86 2.46
N TRP A 545 -11.97 30.07 2.44
CA TRP A 545 -13.13 30.47 3.27
C TRP A 545 -12.96 30.12 4.77
N GLY A 546 -11.73 30.27 5.29
CA GLY A 546 -11.39 29.96 6.67
C GLY A 546 -11.27 28.47 7.00
N LYS A 547 -11.42 27.56 6.02
CA LYS A 547 -11.30 26.11 6.15
C LYS A 547 -9.97 25.63 5.61
N ASN A 548 -9.42 24.60 6.23
CA ASN A 548 -8.16 24.00 5.80
C ASN A 548 -8.34 23.29 4.45
N ALA A 549 -7.46 23.59 3.54
CA ALA A 549 -7.31 22.94 2.25
C ALA A 549 -5.86 22.52 2.04
N GLU A 550 -5.65 21.50 1.24
CA GLU A 550 -4.35 20.94 0.91
C GLU A 550 -4.24 20.73 -0.59
N LEU A 551 -3.13 21.18 -1.17
CA LEU A 551 -2.72 20.88 -2.53
C LEU A 551 -1.44 20.06 -2.48
N SER A 552 -1.40 18.93 -3.18
CA SER A 552 -0.15 18.21 -3.40
C SER A 552 0.09 18.00 -4.90
N VAL A 553 1.34 18.13 -5.31
CA VAL A 553 1.78 17.82 -6.67
C VAL A 553 3.00 16.92 -6.57
N ASP A 554 2.93 15.77 -7.21
CA ASP A 554 3.98 14.75 -7.22
C ASP A 554 4.42 14.48 -8.65
N PHE A 555 5.71 14.48 -8.91
CA PHE A 555 6.31 13.99 -10.15
C PHE A 555 7.33 12.91 -9.85
N TYR A 556 7.22 11.78 -10.55
CA TYR A 556 8.17 10.67 -10.45
C TYR A 556 8.58 10.18 -11.83
N ARG A 557 9.86 9.84 -11.95
CA ARG A 557 10.41 9.17 -13.12
C ARG A 557 11.12 7.90 -12.68
N THR A 558 10.69 6.76 -13.23
CA THR A 558 11.43 5.50 -13.16
C THR A 558 12.12 5.25 -14.50
N HIS A 559 13.41 4.97 -14.46
CA HIS A 559 14.21 4.60 -15.63
C HIS A 559 14.79 3.21 -15.42
N PHE A 560 14.59 2.31 -16.36
CA PHE A 560 15.12 0.95 -16.30
C PHE A 560 16.48 0.87 -16.99
N ASP A 561 17.48 0.41 -16.24
CA ASP A 561 18.77 0.00 -16.79
C ASP A 561 18.62 -1.38 -17.47
N ASN A 562 17.80 -2.27 -16.88
CA ASN A 562 17.35 -3.52 -17.46
C ASN A 562 15.95 -3.87 -16.94
N GLN A 563 15.15 -4.50 -17.80
CA GLN A 563 13.78 -4.94 -17.50
C GLN A 563 13.50 -6.26 -18.21
N VAL A 564 12.71 -7.12 -17.61
CA VAL A 564 12.11 -8.24 -18.33
C VAL A 564 10.87 -7.71 -19.06
N VAL A 565 10.98 -7.60 -20.37
CA VAL A 565 9.89 -7.12 -21.22
C VAL A 565 8.88 -8.25 -21.46
N VAL A 566 7.60 -7.95 -21.23
CA VAL A 566 6.48 -8.80 -21.62
C VAL A 566 5.89 -8.21 -22.89
N ASP A 567 6.24 -8.78 -24.03
CA ASP A 567 5.85 -8.28 -25.36
C ASP A 567 4.64 -9.05 -25.90
N LEU A 568 3.49 -8.38 -25.90
CA LEU A 568 2.22 -8.87 -26.45
C LEU A 568 1.92 -8.26 -27.84
N ASP A 569 2.83 -7.43 -28.34
CA ASP A 569 2.70 -6.71 -29.62
C ASP A 569 3.43 -7.41 -30.77
N HIS A 570 4.34 -8.35 -30.47
CA HIS A 570 5.03 -9.12 -31.48
C HIS A 570 4.02 -9.87 -32.37
N SER A 571 3.12 -10.61 -31.76
CA SER A 571 2.00 -11.30 -32.39
C SER A 571 0.82 -11.41 -31.43
N PRO A 572 -0.44 -11.32 -31.91
CA PRO A 572 -1.62 -11.58 -31.07
C PRO A 572 -1.66 -12.98 -30.45
N GLN A 573 -0.98 -13.96 -31.07
CA GLN A 573 -0.95 -15.36 -30.61
C GLN A 573 0.29 -15.70 -29.79
N GLN A 574 1.15 -14.70 -29.46
CA GLN A 574 2.38 -14.94 -28.72
C GLN A 574 2.54 -13.94 -27.57
N ALA A 575 3.20 -14.38 -26.53
CA ALA A 575 3.73 -13.56 -25.46
C ALA A 575 5.22 -13.84 -25.31
N LEU A 576 6.05 -12.84 -25.62
CA LEU A 576 7.49 -12.97 -25.54
C LEU A 576 8.01 -12.35 -24.25
N PHE A 577 8.94 -13.05 -23.60
CA PHE A 577 9.66 -12.58 -22.42
C PHE A 577 11.15 -12.50 -22.75
N TYR A 578 11.73 -11.30 -22.65
CA TYR A 578 13.15 -11.08 -22.95
C TYR A 578 13.70 -9.89 -22.16
N ASN A 579 15.02 -9.79 -22.04
CA ASN A 579 15.64 -8.63 -21.43
C ASN A 579 15.57 -7.41 -22.36
N LEU A 580 15.37 -6.25 -21.75
CA LEU A 580 15.27 -4.98 -22.45
C LEU A 580 16.49 -4.70 -23.32
N ASP A 581 16.24 -4.44 -24.61
CA ASP A 581 17.22 -3.89 -25.55
C ASP A 581 16.74 -2.51 -26.01
N GLY A 582 17.19 -1.46 -25.33
CA GLY A 582 16.76 -0.10 -25.60
C GLY A 582 16.30 0.64 -24.35
N LYS A 583 15.26 1.47 -24.48
CA LYS A 583 14.79 2.36 -23.41
C LYS A 583 13.46 1.89 -22.83
N SER A 584 13.37 1.90 -21.50
CA SER A 584 12.11 1.76 -20.77
C SER A 584 12.04 2.75 -19.63
N PHE A 585 10.93 3.44 -19.51
CA PHE A 585 10.71 4.42 -18.45
C PHE A 585 9.22 4.60 -18.12
N ALA A 586 8.96 5.11 -16.92
CA ALA A 586 7.64 5.55 -16.48
C ALA A 586 7.75 6.97 -15.89
N ASN A 587 7.05 7.93 -16.47
CA ASN A 587 6.82 9.26 -15.91
C ASN A 587 5.41 9.30 -15.31
N SER A 588 5.29 9.81 -14.10
CA SER A 588 4.02 9.94 -13.37
C SER A 588 3.91 11.33 -12.79
N LEU A 589 2.85 12.06 -13.13
CA LEU A 589 2.46 13.31 -12.52
C LEU A 589 1.12 13.12 -11.82
N GLN A 590 1.01 13.52 -10.56
CA GLN A 590 -0.26 13.55 -9.81
C GLN A 590 -0.43 14.92 -9.16
N ALA A 591 -1.58 15.53 -9.36
CA ALA A 591 -2.04 16.69 -8.62
C ALA A 591 -3.29 16.34 -7.83
N GLU A 592 -3.34 16.69 -6.56
CA GLU A 592 -4.45 16.36 -5.67
C GLU A 592 -4.79 17.56 -4.79
N VAL A 593 -6.09 17.83 -4.66
CA VAL A 593 -6.67 18.82 -3.77
C VAL A 593 -7.60 18.15 -2.80
N SER A 594 -7.47 18.47 -1.52
CA SER A 594 -8.43 18.08 -0.49
C SER A 594 -8.88 19.29 0.32
N ILE A 595 -10.17 19.32 0.68
CA ILE A 595 -10.77 20.42 1.46
C ILE A 595 -11.91 19.86 2.31
N SER A 596 -12.02 20.39 3.55
CA SER A 596 -13.16 20.15 4.45
C SER A 596 -13.99 21.43 4.57
N PRO A 597 -14.91 21.72 3.61
CA PRO A 597 -15.61 23.02 3.54
C PRO A 597 -16.61 23.22 4.65
N ALA A 598 -17.13 22.14 5.24
CA ALA A 598 -18.05 22.15 6.38
C ALA A 598 -17.70 21.02 7.36
N LYS A 599 -18.19 21.12 8.60
CA LYS A 599 -18.00 20.07 9.60
C LYS A 599 -18.64 18.77 9.12
N GLY A 600 -17.83 17.73 9.03
CA GLY A 600 -18.24 16.40 8.57
C GLY A 600 -18.32 16.24 7.05
N LEU A 601 -18.03 17.27 6.25
CA LEU A 601 -17.97 17.20 4.79
C LEU A 601 -16.52 17.29 4.33
N ASP A 602 -16.05 16.25 3.66
CA ASP A 602 -14.71 16.17 3.07
C ASP A 602 -14.84 16.00 1.55
N PHE A 603 -14.03 16.74 0.80
CA PHE A 603 -13.91 16.63 -0.64
C PHE A 603 -12.46 16.40 -1.02
N LYS A 604 -12.21 15.45 -1.92
CA LYS A 604 -10.90 15.14 -2.47
C LYS A 604 -11.03 15.00 -3.99
N ALA A 605 -10.14 15.63 -4.73
CA ALA A 605 -10.03 15.44 -6.17
C ALA A 605 -8.57 15.26 -6.57
N ALA A 606 -8.31 14.39 -7.53
CA ALA A 606 -6.98 14.16 -8.05
C ALA A 606 -6.99 13.95 -9.57
N TYR A 607 -5.96 14.45 -10.21
CA TYR A 607 -5.64 14.19 -11.61
C TYR A 607 -4.31 13.50 -11.71
N LYS A 608 -4.21 12.46 -12.55
CA LYS A 608 -2.98 11.75 -12.86
C LYS A 608 -2.69 11.76 -14.36
N TYR A 609 -1.42 11.88 -14.66
CA TYR A 609 -0.89 11.71 -16.01
C TYR A 609 0.24 10.69 -15.97
N TYR A 610 0.18 9.70 -16.87
CA TYR A 610 1.21 8.69 -17.05
C TYR A 610 1.77 8.70 -18.48
N ASP A 611 3.09 8.67 -18.59
CA ASP A 611 3.81 8.40 -19.82
C ASP A 611 4.76 7.22 -19.56
N VAL A 612 4.29 6.02 -19.89
CA VAL A 612 5.01 4.78 -19.65
C VAL A 612 5.35 4.16 -21.00
N GLN A 613 6.62 4.06 -21.30
CA GLN A 613 7.09 3.57 -22.59
C GLN A 613 8.17 2.48 -22.41
N THR A 614 8.12 1.48 -23.27
CA THR A 614 9.07 0.37 -23.30
C THR A 614 9.48 0.09 -24.74
N GLN A 615 10.76 -0.24 -24.94
CA GLN A 615 11.25 -0.76 -26.21
C GLN A 615 10.77 -2.20 -26.38
N PHE A 616 9.87 -2.42 -27.33
CA PHE A 616 9.40 -3.72 -27.75
C PHE A 616 10.07 -4.13 -29.07
N THR A 617 9.84 -5.35 -29.53
CA THR A 617 10.34 -5.84 -30.84
C THR A 617 9.90 -4.95 -32.02
N LYS A 618 8.72 -4.33 -31.93
CA LYS A 618 8.17 -3.41 -32.95
C LYS A 618 8.57 -1.94 -32.74
N GLY A 619 9.45 -1.64 -31.79
CA GLY A 619 9.89 -0.28 -31.49
C GLY A 619 9.47 0.19 -30.09
N GLN A 620 9.69 1.47 -29.82
CA GLN A 620 9.30 2.08 -28.55
C GLN A 620 7.80 2.40 -28.56
N LEU A 621 7.04 1.74 -27.69
CA LEU A 621 5.59 1.87 -27.60
C LEU A 621 5.15 2.17 -26.16
N GLU A 622 3.96 2.74 -26.03
CA GLU A 622 3.30 2.93 -24.75
C GLU A 622 2.96 1.58 -24.10
N LYS A 623 3.07 1.49 -22.79
CA LYS A 623 2.67 0.31 -22.03
C LYS A 623 1.17 0.06 -22.21
N THR A 624 0.82 -1.17 -22.58
CA THR A 624 -0.59 -1.58 -22.74
C THR A 624 -1.37 -1.50 -21.43
N LEU A 625 -2.69 -1.31 -21.53
CA LEU A 625 -3.63 -1.31 -20.41
C LEU A 625 -3.24 -0.31 -19.29
N THR A 626 -2.65 0.83 -19.70
CA THR A 626 -2.23 1.90 -18.78
C THR A 626 -2.79 3.23 -19.30
N PRO A 627 -3.82 3.79 -18.64
CA PRO A 627 -4.44 5.04 -19.10
C PRO A 627 -3.46 6.19 -18.93
N LYS A 628 -3.35 7.05 -19.98
CA LYS A 628 -2.53 8.28 -19.89
C LYS A 628 -3.08 9.26 -18.88
N HIS A 629 -4.40 9.37 -18.81
CA HIS A 629 -5.10 10.35 -18.00
C HIS A 629 -6.08 9.66 -17.07
N ARG A 630 -6.11 10.08 -15.82
CA ARG A 630 -7.09 9.61 -14.86
C ARG A 630 -7.57 10.77 -13.98
N TRP A 631 -8.89 10.84 -13.77
CA TRP A 631 -9.52 11.70 -12.77
C TRP A 631 -10.11 10.86 -11.65
N PHE A 632 -9.96 11.35 -10.45
CA PHE A 632 -10.52 10.79 -9.24
C PHE A 632 -11.20 11.90 -8.46
N ALA A 633 -12.39 11.64 -7.91
CA ALA A 633 -13.04 12.51 -6.92
C ALA A 633 -13.72 11.67 -5.85
N ASN A 634 -13.64 12.13 -4.61
CA ASN A 634 -14.33 11.52 -3.49
C ASN A 634 -15.01 12.61 -2.66
N ILE A 635 -16.26 12.36 -2.29
CA ILE A 635 -17.06 13.20 -1.38
C ILE A 635 -17.49 12.31 -0.23
N ALA A 636 -17.13 12.70 0.98
CA ALA A 636 -17.55 12.04 2.20
C ALA A 636 -18.30 13.02 3.10
N TYR A 637 -19.49 12.61 3.58
CA TYR A 637 -20.26 13.40 4.52
C TYR A 637 -20.67 12.57 5.73
N GLU A 638 -20.37 13.10 6.92
CA GLU A 638 -20.80 12.51 8.18
C GLU A 638 -21.67 13.51 8.92
N THR A 639 -22.89 13.10 9.27
CA THR A 639 -23.78 13.95 10.09
C THR A 639 -23.16 14.18 11.47
N PRO A 640 -23.41 15.34 12.11
CA PRO A 640 -22.97 15.56 13.48
C PRO A 640 -23.47 14.47 14.41
N ASP A 641 -22.60 14.01 15.32
CA ASP A 641 -22.99 13.13 16.41
C ASP A 641 -23.86 13.90 17.40
N LYS A 642 -25.14 13.56 17.50
CA LYS A 642 -26.14 14.34 18.24
C LYS A 642 -26.12 14.14 19.76
N HIS A 643 -25.43 13.09 20.24
CA HIS A 643 -25.42 12.78 21.68
C HIS A 643 -24.05 12.22 22.07
N GLU A 644 -23.42 12.85 23.08
CA GLU A 644 -22.16 12.35 23.69
C GLU A 644 -22.27 10.88 24.18
N ASN A 645 -23.49 10.43 24.52
CA ASN A 645 -23.78 9.10 25.04
C ASN A 645 -24.37 8.10 24.01
N ASN A 646 -24.88 8.56 22.87
CA ASN A 646 -25.57 7.69 21.92
C ASN A 646 -25.12 7.98 20.48
N HIS A 647 -23.90 7.64 20.14
CA HIS A 647 -23.20 7.87 18.86
C HIS A 647 -24.02 7.48 17.62
N SER A 648 -25.13 8.18 17.38
CA SER A 648 -26.01 7.93 16.24
C SER A 648 -25.68 8.86 15.08
N GLN A 649 -25.22 8.31 13.96
CA GLN A 649 -24.65 9.07 12.86
C GLN A 649 -24.98 8.43 11.52
N TRP A 650 -25.18 9.25 10.49
CA TRP A 650 -25.17 8.82 9.09
C TRP A 650 -23.83 9.18 8.45
N LYS A 651 -23.31 8.28 7.62
CA LYS A 651 -22.15 8.53 6.79
C LYS A 651 -22.51 8.23 5.33
N PHE A 652 -22.10 9.12 4.47
CA PHE A 652 -22.28 9.02 3.02
C PHE A 652 -20.91 9.13 2.38
N ASP A 653 -20.60 8.24 1.48
CA ASP A 653 -19.37 8.25 0.70
C ASP A 653 -19.68 8.04 -0.77
N VAL A 654 -19.10 8.85 -1.64
CA VAL A 654 -19.24 8.74 -3.09
C VAL A 654 -17.86 8.90 -3.71
N THR A 655 -17.46 7.93 -4.53
CA THR A 655 -16.18 7.92 -5.24
C THR A 655 -16.43 7.83 -6.74
N PHE A 656 -15.91 8.81 -7.47
CA PHE A 656 -15.93 8.88 -8.93
C PHE A 656 -14.52 8.60 -9.47
N ASN A 657 -14.42 7.74 -10.47
CA ASN A 657 -13.21 7.47 -11.23
C ASN A 657 -13.51 7.62 -12.74
N TRP A 658 -12.67 8.37 -13.44
CA TRP A 658 -12.64 8.41 -14.89
C TRP A 658 -11.25 7.98 -15.36
N LEU A 659 -11.20 7.03 -16.29
CA LEU A 659 -9.99 6.54 -16.94
C LEU A 659 -10.03 6.93 -18.41
N GLY A 660 -8.94 7.54 -18.88
CA GLY A 660 -8.75 7.89 -20.28
C GLY A 660 -8.49 6.67 -21.14
N GLU A 661 -8.31 6.91 -22.44
CA GLU A 661 -7.94 5.88 -23.39
C GLU A 661 -6.69 5.13 -22.96
N GLN A 662 -6.68 3.81 -23.27
CA GLN A 662 -5.58 2.91 -22.95
C GLN A 662 -5.17 2.14 -24.20
N ARG A 663 -3.87 2.08 -24.47
CA ARG A 663 -3.39 1.26 -25.57
C ARG A 663 -3.66 -0.22 -25.29
N LEU A 664 -4.19 -0.94 -26.27
CA LEU A 664 -4.36 -2.39 -26.25
C LEU A 664 -3.19 -3.08 -26.94
N PRO A 665 -2.87 -4.34 -26.61
CA PRO A 665 -2.00 -5.18 -27.43
C PRO A 665 -2.57 -5.30 -28.84
N THR A 666 -1.71 -5.37 -29.85
CA THR A 666 -2.16 -5.45 -31.23
C THR A 666 -2.95 -6.72 -31.51
N THR A 667 -4.05 -6.56 -32.22
CA THR A 667 -4.88 -7.67 -32.75
C THR A 667 -5.03 -7.58 -34.28
N ALA A 668 -4.20 -6.75 -34.93
CA ALA A 668 -4.36 -6.38 -36.35
C ALA A 668 -4.26 -7.57 -37.33
N THR A 669 -3.54 -8.65 -36.97
CA THR A 669 -3.42 -9.85 -37.79
C THR A 669 -4.49 -10.90 -37.53
N ASN A 670 -5.37 -10.68 -36.54
CA ASN A 670 -6.52 -11.56 -36.29
C ASN A 670 -7.56 -11.45 -37.41
N PRO A 671 -8.44 -12.44 -37.60
CA PRO A 671 -9.66 -12.29 -38.38
C PRO A 671 -10.51 -11.11 -37.92
N LEU A 672 -11.24 -10.49 -38.83
CA LEU A 672 -12.04 -9.29 -38.57
C LEU A 672 -12.93 -9.36 -37.30
N PRO A 673 -13.63 -10.48 -37.02
CA PRO A 673 -14.46 -10.59 -35.79
C PRO A 673 -13.66 -10.48 -34.48
N TYR A 674 -12.36 -10.79 -34.50
CA TYR A 674 -11.49 -10.82 -33.33
C TYR A 674 -10.45 -9.68 -33.36
N ARG A 675 -10.73 -8.58 -34.08
CA ARG A 675 -9.89 -7.37 -34.06
C ARG A 675 -10.47 -6.34 -33.12
N LEU A 676 -9.60 -5.79 -32.28
CA LEU A 676 -9.88 -4.62 -31.47
C LEU A 676 -9.20 -3.39 -32.08
N SER A 677 -9.69 -2.21 -31.72
CA SER A 677 -8.98 -0.96 -31.97
C SER A 677 -7.66 -0.92 -31.16
N ASP A 678 -6.70 -0.11 -31.62
CA ASP A 678 -5.40 0.04 -30.92
C ASP A 678 -5.56 0.65 -29.53
N TYR A 679 -6.65 1.37 -29.29
CA TYR A 679 -6.95 1.99 -28.01
C TYR A 679 -8.35 1.60 -27.51
N ALA A 680 -8.43 1.26 -26.23
CA ALA A 680 -9.69 1.13 -25.51
C ALA A 680 -10.29 2.50 -25.23
N PRO A 681 -11.63 2.65 -25.29
CA PRO A 681 -12.30 3.91 -25.00
C PRO A 681 -12.14 4.33 -23.54
N SER A 682 -12.26 5.64 -23.29
CA SER A 682 -12.36 6.16 -21.93
C SER A 682 -13.68 5.77 -21.28
N PHE A 683 -13.69 5.61 -19.97
CA PHE A 683 -14.89 5.28 -19.21
C PHE A 683 -14.88 5.88 -17.80
N ALA A 684 -16.05 5.89 -17.17
CA ALA A 684 -16.19 6.35 -15.80
C ALA A 684 -16.97 5.32 -14.96
N THR A 685 -16.59 5.23 -13.68
CA THR A 685 -17.30 4.46 -12.66
C THR A 685 -17.64 5.33 -11.46
N LEU A 686 -18.79 5.07 -10.85
CA LEU A 686 -19.24 5.69 -9.62
C LEU A 686 -19.52 4.62 -8.58
N ASN A 687 -18.92 4.75 -7.41
CA ASN A 687 -19.17 3.90 -6.24
C ASN A 687 -19.78 4.76 -5.13
N ALA A 688 -20.72 4.21 -4.37
CA ALA A 688 -21.31 4.92 -3.24
C ALA A 688 -21.61 3.96 -2.08
N GLN A 689 -21.50 4.49 -0.86
CA GLN A 689 -21.88 3.77 0.37
C GLN A 689 -22.62 4.69 1.32
N ILE A 690 -23.65 4.17 1.96
CA ILE A 690 -24.37 4.80 3.06
C ILE A 690 -24.20 3.90 4.28
N THR A 691 -23.75 4.48 5.39
CA THR A 691 -23.61 3.76 6.66
C THR A 691 -24.47 4.43 7.71
N ARG A 692 -25.31 3.66 8.38
CA ARG A 692 -26.04 4.07 9.57
C ARG A 692 -25.36 3.54 10.82
N VAL A 693 -24.78 4.42 11.59
CA VAL A 693 -24.25 4.12 12.92
C VAL A 693 -25.42 4.29 13.91
N PHE A 694 -25.82 3.23 14.56
CA PHE A 694 -26.90 3.25 15.57
C PHE A 694 -26.35 3.51 16.99
N SER A 695 -25.14 3.00 17.25
CA SER A 695 -24.46 3.14 18.54
C SER A 695 -22.93 2.96 18.35
N LYS A 696 -22.17 3.10 19.43
CA LYS A 696 -20.72 2.74 19.42
C LYS A 696 -20.46 1.29 19.02
N THR A 697 -21.45 0.42 19.24
CA THR A 697 -21.31 -1.02 19.08
C THR A 697 -21.92 -1.58 17.79
N PHE A 698 -22.85 -0.84 17.14
CA PHE A 698 -23.59 -1.39 16.01
C PHE A 698 -23.76 -0.40 14.87
N GLU A 699 -23.45 -0.85 13.66
CA GLU A 699 -23.66 -0.10 12.41
C GLU A 699 -24.10 -1.05 11.28
N VAL A 700 -24.85 -0.50 10.34
CA VAL A 700 -25.30 -1.16 9.11
C VAL A 700 -24.88 -0.30 7.93
N TYR A 701 -24.46 -0.92 6.85
CA TYR A 701 -24.08 -0.23 5.63
C TYR A 701 -24.69 -0.89 4.39
N VAL A 702 -24.97 -0.08 3.39
CA VAL A 702 -25.40 -0.48 2.05
C VAL A 702 -24.62 0.33 1.04
N GLY A 703 -24.32 -0.24 -0.11
CA GLY A 703 -23.57 0.46 -1.15
C GLY A 703 -23.72 -0.18 -2.51
N GLY A 704 -23.11 0.47 -3.48
CA GLY A 704 -23.02 -0.02 -4.84
C GLY A 704 -21.67 0.32 -5.47
N GLU A 705 -21.13 -0.62 -6.18
CA GLU A 705 -19.97 -0.46 -7.05
C GLU A 705 -20.40 -0.31 -8.48
N ASN A 706 -19.67 0.52 -9.24
CA ASN A 706 -19.95 0.78 -10.66
C ASN A 706 -21.44 1.10 -10.93
N ILE A 707 -22.03 2.00 -10.13
CA ILE A 707 -23.44 2.42 -10.23
C ILE A 707 -23.76 3.00 -11.63
N THR A 708 -22.74 3.51 -12.34
CA THR A 708 -22.83 3.93 -13.74
C THR A 708 -23.12 2.78 -14.70
N ASN A 709 -23.05 1.54 -14.25
CA ASN A 709 -23.29 0.32 -14.99
C ASN A 709 -22.44 0.20 -16.27
N TYR A 710 -21.23 0.74 -16.26
CA TYR A 710 -20.32 0.57 -17.39
C TYR A 710 -19.85 -0.88 -17.46
N LYS A 711 -19.90 -1.47 -18.65
CA LYS A 711 -19.41 -2.83 -18.93
C LYS A 711 -18.51 -2.83 -20.14
N GLN A 712 -17.43 -3.59 -20.09
CA GLN A 712 -16.65 -3.89 -21.28
C GLN A 712 -17.35 -4.96 -22.11
N ALA A 713 -17.69 -4.64 -23.36
CA ALA A 713 -18.44 -5.56 -24.23
C ALA A 713 -17.61 -6.77 -24.68
N ASN A 714 -16.31 -6.56 -24.96
CA ASN A 714 -15.43 -7.60 -25.53
C ASN A 714 -14.21 -7.80 -24.59
N GLY A 715 -14.48 -8.21 -23.33
CA GLY A 715 -13.41 -8.53 -22.36
C GLY A 715 -12.65 -9.80 -22.74
N ILE A 716 -13.30 -10.74 -23.40
CA ILE A 716 -12.76 -12.00 -23.88
C ILE A 716 -12.86 -12.03 -25.40
N LEU A 717 -11.73 -12.13 -26.08
CA LEU A 717 -11.70 -12.36 -27.52
C LEU A 717 -11.95 -13.84 -27.83
N ALA A 718 -12.72 -14.11 -28.89
CA ALA A 718 -13.10 -15.44 -29.31
C ALA A 718 -13.69 -16.30 -28.17
N ALA A 719 -14.54 -15.71 -27.33
CA ALA A 719 -15.23 -16.41 -26.24
C ALA A 719 -16.09 -17.59 -26.74
N ASP A 720 -16.56 -17.53 -27.99
CA ASP A 720 -17.27 -18.58 -28.69
C ASP A 720 -16.41 -19.79 -29.08
N ALA A 721 -15.07 -19.63 -29.09
CA ALA A 721 -14.11 -20.67 -29.45
C ALA A 721 -12.91 -20.68 -28.48
N PRO A 722 -13.09 -20.98 -27.18
CA PRO A 722 -12.08 -20.77 -26.14
C PRO A 722 -10.86 -21.69 -26.21
N PHE A 723 -10.91 -22.75 -27.02
CA PHE A 723 -9.76 -23.61 -27.34
C PHE A 723 -9.14 -23.27 -28.71
N GLY A 724 -9.69 -22.26 -29.40
CA GLY A 724 -9.20 -21.76 -30.68
C GLY A 724 -7.97 -20.86 -30.53
N ALA A 725 -7.32 -20.58 -31.65
CA ALA A 725 -6.06 -19.82 -31.71
C ALA A 725 -6.18 -18.32 -31.34
N TYR A 726 -7.40 -17.79 -31.20
CA TYR A 726 -7.64 -16.36 -30.99
C TYR A 726 -8.26 -16.06 -29.62
N PHE A 727 -8.46 -17.06 -28.78
CA PHE A 727 -8.99 -16.85 -27.43
C PHE A 727 -8.02 -16.06 -26.58
N ASP A 728 -8.50 -14.95 -26.00
CA ASP A 728 -7.68 -14.10 -25.13
C ASP A 728 -8.54 -13.33 -24.15
N SER A 729 -8.37 -13.61 -22.85
CA SER A 729 -9.05 -12.91 -21.75
C SER A 729 -8.25 -11.73 -21.17
N THR A 730 -7.04 -11.47 -21.70
CA THR A 730 -6.12 -10.46 -21.12
C THR A 730 -6.39 -9.04 -21.61
N MET A 731 -7.42 -8.84 -22.44
CA MET A 731 -7.81 -7.53 -23.02
C MET A 731 -8.71 -6.73 -22.09
N GLN A 732 -8.72 -7.03 -20.79
CA GLN A 732 -9.59 -6.40 -19.80
C GLN A 732 -9.06 -5.01 -19.41
N TYR A 733 -9.79 -3.95 -19.80
CA TYR A 733 -9.49 -2.56 -19.45
C TYR A 733 -10.51 -1.92 -18.52
N ALA A 734 -11.72 -2.52 -18.41
CA ALA A 734 -12.85 -2.02 -17.63
C ALA A 734 -13.62 -3.17 -16.95
N PRO A 735 -14.58 -2.92 -16.05
CA PRO A 735 -15.37 -3.97 -15.42
C PRO A 735 -16.10 -4.86 -16.44
N ALA A 736 -16.08 -6.19 -16.26
CA ALA A 736 -16.88 -7.15 -17.01
C ALA A 736 -18.32 -7.19 -16.47
N PHE A 737 -18.47 -7.24 -15.14
CA PHE A 737 -19.77 -7.11 -14.47
C PHE A 737 -20.21 -5.63 -14.44
N GLY A 738 -21.50 -5.38 -14.56
CA GLY A 738 -22.04 -4.01 -14.49
C GLY A 738 -22.06 -3.44 -13.07
N GLN A 739 -23.17 -2.86 -12.67
CA GLN A 739 -23.41 -2.42 -11.31
C GLN A 739 -23.49 -3.62 -10.36
N MET A 740 -23.00 -3.45 -9.12
CA MET A 740 -23.09 -4.46 -8.07
C MET A 740 -23.49 -3.81 -6.75
N TYR A 741 -24.57 -4.29 -6.14
CA TYR A 741 -25.03 -3.81 -4.84
C TYR A 741 -24.65 -4.75 -3.72
N TYR A 742 -24.38 -4.16 -2.54
CA TYR A 742 -24.01 -4.91 -1.35
C TYR A 742 -24.61 -4.31 -0.08
N ALA A 743 -24.68 -5.14 0.95
CA ALA A 743 -25.08 -4.73 2.29
C ALA A 743 -24.23 -5.46 3.34
N GLY A 744 -24.15 -4.87 4.52
CA GLY A 744 -23.48 -5.52 5.63
C GLY A 744 -23.77 -4.84 6.97
N LEU A 745 -23.33 -5.51 8.01
CA LEU A 745 -23.42 -5.01 9.38
C LEU A 745 -22.11 -5.19 10.12
N ARG A 746 -21.83 -4.29 11.05
CA ARG A 746 -20.66 -4.35 11.95
C ARG A 746 -21.10 -4.24 13.39
N PHE A 747 -20.60 -5.16 14.18
CA PHE A 747 -20.79 -5.18 15.62
C PHE A 747 -19.41 -5.06 16.30
N LYS A 748 -19.30 -4.18 17.30
CA LYS A 748 -18.03 -3.76 17.91
C LYS A 748 -18.25 -3.65 19.43
N LEU A 749 -17.54 -4.47 20.23
CA LEU A 749 -17.55 -4.39 21.70
C LEU A 749 -16.27 -3.75 22.22
#